data_024ba4e6e84b56c7ae01f293bd2b5c37
#
_entry.id   024ba4e6e84b56c7ae01f293bd2b5c37
#
_cell.length_a   1.000
_cell.length_b   1.000
_cell.length_c   1.000
_cell.angle_alpha   90.00
_cell.angle_beta   90.00
_cell.angle_gamma   90.00
#
_symmetry.space_group_name_H-M   'P 1'
#
loop_
_entity.id
_entity.type
_entity.pdbx_description
1 polymer ?
#
loop_
_entity_poly.entity_id
_entity_poly.type
_entity_poly.pdbx_seq_one_letter_code
_entity_poly.pdbx_strand_id
1 'polypeptide(L)'
;MEEQIINMPAVALRGLTILPGMIAHFDVSRERSLRAIEEAMEQDQKIYLVTQKNVDREDPTQEDLYQMGIVADIKQVVRLQNDVVRILVDGISRAKLLGFTGCEKYLEAEICYFDSNKDSLPEDLREAMLLGVREAFHRYAAVIGKISKELIRQIDQYEDLEKLIDYVTNNLPVSYELKQQVLEAEDINDRYQVIVSLLLSQVEVISIKNELQKKVKIRVDKHQKEYVLREQLGVIREELGENADSEADEYEKKLSELDAPDYVKEKTKKEIKRFRNMSSSSSESTVERGYIETVLELPWNKMSVDNKDLDHAAQVLDDDHYGLKDVKERILEFLAVRNLTSKGESPIICLVGPPGTGKTSIARSIASALEKKYVRISLGGVRDEAEIRGHRKTYIGAMPGRIVNGLRQAGVSNPLMLLDEIDKVSSDYKGDTSAALLEVLDSEQNCRFRDHYIEMPVDLSEVLFIATANEVSGIPKPLLDRMELIEVSSYTENEKFHIAKEHLVEKQKSKNGIKKEQLTITDGALKDIIRLYTREAGVRSLERTIGKLCRKAAREIFKDSEAAVKVTKTNLKTYLGNPKYSPEKKNDHAEVGIVRGLAWTSVGGVTLEVEVNVLPGKGELVLTGKLGDVMKESAQAALSYVRSISEGYGIDAEFYTKHDIHIHIPEGAVPKDGPSAGITMATAMLSAITDRPVRADVAMTGEITLRGRVLPIGGLKEKLLAAKVIGIKTVCIPNDNEKDLEEISKEITDGMEIVPVEKFSQVEKIAFVK
;
A
#
# COMPACT_ATOMS: atom_id res chain seq x y z
N MET A 1 -4.10 -55.48 10.59
CA MET A 1 -4.35 -55.87 9.19
C MET A 1 -3.35 -55.09 8.37
N GLU A 2 -2.58 -55.75 7.48
CA GLU A 2 -1.65 -55.08 6.60
C GLU A 2 -2.43 -54.11 5.73
N GLU A 3 -2.03 -52.85 5.72
CA GLU A 3 -2.57 -51.81 4.82
C GLU A 3 -2.31 -52.28 3.39
N GLN A 4 -3.35 -52.65 2.68
CA GLN A 4 -3.24 -53.13 1.32
C GLN A 4 -2.97 -51.95 0.40
N ILE A 5 -1.69 -51.75 0.06
CA ILE A 5 -1.26 -50.72 -0.89
C ILE A 5 -1.60 -51.22 -2.29
N ILE A 6 -2.28 -50.39 -3.06
CA ILE A 6 -2.72 -50.67 -4.42
C ILE A 6 -2.29 -49.54 -5.34
N ASN A 7 -1.78 -49.93 -6.52
CA ASN A 7 -1.49 -48.97 -7.58
C ASN A 7 -2.68 -48.90 -8.53
N MET A 8 -3.10 -47.69 -8.89
CA MET A 8 -4.15 -47.51 -9.89
C MET A 8 -4.02 -46.18 -10.66
N PRO A 9 -4.58 -46.14 -11.88
CA PRO A 9 -4.64 -44.87 -12.64
C PRO A 9 -5.33 -43.76 -11.87
N ALA A 10 -4.77 -42.55 -11.95
CA ALA A 10 -5.25 -41.40 -11.17
C ALA A 10 -5.51 -40.19 -12.03
N VAL A 11 -6.51 -39.37 -11.62
CA VAL A 11 -6.82 -38.08 -12.23
C VAL A 11 -6.91 -37.01 -11.17
N ALA A 12 -6.19 -35.90 -11.40
CA ALA A 12 -6.25 -34.71 -10.58
C ALA A 12 -7.42 -33.80 -10.99
N LEU A 13 -8.38 -33.62 -10.08
CA LEU A 13 -9.60 -32.83 -10.30
C LEU A 13 -9.39 -31.36 -10.03
N ARG A 14 -9.93 -30.50 -10.88
CA ARG A 14 -9.90 -29.04 -10.71
C ARG A 14 -11.25 -28.52 -10.21
N GLY A 15 -11.26 -27.90 -9.03
CA GLY A 15 -12.47 -27.25 -8.50
C GLY A 15 -13.64 -28.19 -8.22
N LEU A 16 -13.38 -29.48 -8.10
CA LEU A 16 -14.37 -30.52 -7.86
C LEU A 16 -13.81 -31.52 -6.84
N THR A 17 -14.60 -31.82 -5.82
CA THR A 17 -14.35 -32.93 -4.90
C THR A 17 -15.48 -33.94 -5.02
N ILE A 18 -15.15 -35.21 -5.21
CA ILE A 18 -16.08 -36.32 -5.29
C ILE A 18 -16.07 -37.05 -3.93
N LEU A 19 -17.22 -37.48 -3.49
CA LEU A 19 -17.43 -38.19 -2.22
C LEU A 19 -18.02 -39.59 -2.50
N PRO A 20 -17.99 -40.50 -1.55
CA PRO A 20 -18.64 -41.79 -1.71
C PRO A 20 -20.12 -41.66 -2.03
N GLY A 21 -20.63 -42.51 -2.97
CA GLY A 21 -22.01 -42.44 -3.44
C GLY A 21 -22.36 -41.22 -4.32
N MET A 22 -21.40 -40.42 -4.69
CA MET A 22 -21.62 -39.29 -5.61
C MET A 22 -21.44 -39.72 -7.05
N ILE A 23 -22.49 -39.55 -7.85
CA ILE A 23 -22.41 -39.72 -9.31
C ILE A 23 -22.12 -38.30 -9.89
N ALA A 24 -20.98 -38.19 -10.53
CA ALA A 24 -20.54 -36.90 -11.09
C ALA A 24 -20.02 -37.05 -12.51
N HIS A 25 -20.18 -36.01 -13.31
CA HIS A 25 -19.54 -35.90 -14.61
C HIS A 25 -18.60 -34.71 -14.64
N PHE A 26 -17.46 -34.88 -15.29
CA PHE A 26 -16.50 -33.78 -15.49
C PHE A 26 -15.73 -34.00 -16.80
N ASP A 27 -15.14 -32.89 -17.28
CA ASP A 27 -14.43 -32.89 -18.55
C ASP A 27 -12.93 -32.98 -18.31
N VAL A 28 -12.26 -33.81 -19.08
CA VAL A 28 -10.82 -34.04 -19.00
C VAL A 28 -10.18 -33.71 -20.34
N SER A 29 -9.14 -32.87 -20.31
CA SER A 29 -8.40 -32.43 -21.51
C SER A 29 -6.90 -32.63 -21.41
N ARG A 30 -6.37 -32.96 -20.22
CA ARG A 30 -4.93 -33.20 -20.02
C ARG A 30 -4.52 -34.55 -20.56
N GLU A 31 -3.46 -34.63 -21.36
CA GLU A 31 -2.99 -35.83 -22.01
C GLU A 31 -2.71 -36.97 -21.02
N ARG A 32 -2.02 -36.65 -19.90
CA ARG A 32 -1.74 -37.66 -18.85
C ARG A 32 -3.01 -38.22 -18.19
N SER A 33 -4.01 -37.37 -17.99
CA SER A 33 -5.30 -37.77 -17.41
C SER A 33 -6.15 -38.57 -18.42
N LEU A 34 -6.09 -38.24 -19.71
CA LEU A 34 -6.75 -39.01 -20.75
C LEU A 34 -6.18 -40.43 -20.83
N ARG A 35 -4.86 -40.59 -20.78
CA ARG A 35 -4.19 -41.87 -20.76
C ARG A 35 -4.51 -42.67 -19.49
N ALA A 36 -4.65 -42.00 -18.33
CA ALA A 36 -5.07 -42.67 -17.11
C ALA A 36 -6.49 -43.26 -17.21
N ILE A 37 -7.39 -42.54 -17.88
CA ILE A 37 -8.76 -43.01 -18.12
C ILE A 37 -8.76 -44.21 -19.10
N GLU A 38 -7.98 -44.15 -20.18
CA GLU A 38 -7.84 -45.26 -21.15
C GLU A 38 -7.32 -46.52 -20.46
N GLU A 39 -6.26 -46.38 -19.65
CA GLU A 39 -5.71 -47.50 -18.87
C GLU A 39 -6.73 -48.09 -17.89
N ALA A 40 -7.45 -47.21 -17.15
CA ALA A 40 -8.49 -47.66 -16.23
C ALA A 40 -9.63 -48.41 -16.95
N MET A 41 -9.99 -47.99 -18.18
CA MET A 41 -11.01 -48.69 -18.99
C MET A 41 -10.55 -50.04 -19.54
N GLU A 42 -9.24 -50.24 -19.72
CA GLU A 42 -8.66 -51.52 -20.14
C GLU A 42 -8.54 -52.53 -18.97
N GLN A 43 -8.51 -52.01 -17.72
CA GLN A 43 -8.41 -52.84 -16.51
C GLN A 43 -9.80 -53.14 -15.91
N ASP A 44 -10.03 -52.70 -14.67
CA ASP A 44 -11.24 -52.97 -13.88
C ASP A 44 -12.26 -51.81 -13.84
N GLN A 45 -12.07 -50.80 -14.68
CA GLN A 45 -12.86 -49.57 -14.77
C GLN A 45 -12.83 -48.70 -13.49
N LYS A 46 -11.82 -48.92 -12.62
CA LYS A 46 -11.60 -48.13 -11.43
C LYS A 46 -10.54 -47.07 -11.64
N ILE A 47 -10.76 -45.92 -11.07
CA ILE A 47 -9.86 -44.79 -11.16
C ILE A 47 -9.78 -44.08 -9.82
N TYR A 48 -8.58 -43.62 -9.47
CA TYR A 48 -8.39 -42.77 -8.29
C TYR A 48 -8.54 -41.31 -8.65
N LEU A 49 -9.40 -40.62 -7.93
CA LEU A 49 -9.73 -39.20 -8.15
C LEU A 49 -9.28 -38.38 -6.94
N VAL A 50 -8.42 -37.41 -7.15
CA VAL A 50 -7.87 -36.58 -6.11
C VAL A 50 -7.97 -35.08 -6.49
N THR A 51 -8.41 -34.24 -5.56
CA THR A 51 -8.63 -32.81 -5.80
C THR A 51 -7.32 -32.02 -5.74
N GLN A 52 -7.16 -31.02 -6.62
CA GLN A 52 -6.05 -30.09 -6.56
C GLN A 52 -6.31 -28.98 -5.53
N LYS A 53 -5.27 -28.60 -4.77
CA LYS A 53 -5.31 -27.47 -3.85
C LYS A 53 -5.36 -26.11 -4.58
N ASN A 54 -4.63 -26.00 -5.69
CA ASN A 54 -4.60 -24.80 -6.52
C ASN A 54 -5.12 -25.12 -7.94
N VAL A 55 -6.25 -24.50 -8.30
CA VAL A 55 -6.95 -24.73 -9.57
C VAL A 55 -6.16 -24.24 -10.78
N ASP A 56 -5.29 -23.23 -10.61
CA ASP A 56 -4.58 -22.57 -11.71
C ASP A 56 -3.34 -23.35 -12.20
N ARG A 57 -2.91 -24.36 -11.46
CA ARG A 57 -1.71 -25.12 -11.82
C ARG A 57 -2.03 -26.18 -12.90
N GLU A 58 -1.37 -26.07 -14.04
CA GLU A 58 -1.63 -26.98 -15.16
C GLU A 58 -1.10 -28.40 -14.92
N ASP A 59 0.07 -28.55 -14.33
CA ASP A 59 0.72 -29.83 -14.03
C ASP A 59 0.98 -29.95 -12.53
N PRO A 60 0.02 -30.55 -11.77
CA PRO A 60 0.13 -30.62 -10.32
C PRO A 60 1.15 -31.67 -9.90
N THR A 61 1.99 -31.33 -8.93
CA THR A 61 2.85 -32.25 -8.21
C THR A 61 2.10 -32.85 -7.02
N GLN A 62 2.68 -33.85 -6.33
CA GLN A 62 2.06 -34.45 -5.15
C GLN A 62 1.72 -33.45 -4.05
N GLU A 63 2.54 -32.41 -3.87
CA GLU A 63 2.30 -31.33 -2.88
C GLU A 63 1.08 -30.46 -3.20
N ASP A 64 0.72 -30.39 -4.49
CA ASP A 64 -0.41 -29.61 -4.99
C ASP A 64 -1.75 -30.35 -4.86
N LEU A 65 -1.72 -31.60 -4.44
CA LEU A 65 -2.90 -32.45 -4.29
C LEU A 65 -3.26 -32.59 -2.81
N TYR A 66 -4.53 -32.83 -2.55
CA TYR A 66 -4.99 -33.25 -1.24
C TYR A 66 -4.56 -34.68 -0.94
N GLN A 67 -4.45 -35.03 0.33
CA GLN A 67 -4.00 -36.37 0.71
C GLN A 67 -5.11 -37.45 0.60
N MET A 68 -6.36 -37.01 0.78
CA MET A 68 -7.51 -37.93 0.69
C MET A 68 -8.22 -37.73 -0.65
N GLY A 69 -8.41 -38.82 -1.36
CA GLY A 69 -9.15 -38.89 -2.60
C GLY A 69 -10.18 -40.02 -2.57
N ILE A 70 -10.72 -40.33 -3.72
CA ILE A 70 -11.79 -41.33 -3.91
C ILE A 70 -11.39 -42.33 -4.99
N VAL A 71 -11.62 -43.61 -4.72
CA VAL A 71 -11.70 -44.62 -5.75
C VAL A 71 -13.11 -44.59 -6.33
N ALA A 72 -13.21 -44.47 -7.63
CA ALA A 72 -14.48 -44.34 -8.34
C ALA A 72 -14.55 -45.35 -9.52
N ASP A 73 -15.76 -45.85 -9.81
CA ASP A 73 -16.04 -46.60 -11.04
C ASP A 73 -16.33 -45.65 -12.19
N ILE A 74 -15.76 -45.92 -13.35
CA ILE A 74 -16.10 -45.21 -14.59
C ILE A 74 -17.34 -45.88 -15.18
N LYS A 75 -18.45 -45.17 -15.19
CA LYS A 75 -19.73 -45.66 -15.73
C LYS A 75 -19.90 -45.35 -17.22
N GLN A 76 -19.39 -44.24 -17.69
CA GLN A 76 -19.50 -43.79 -19.08
C GLN A 76 -18.36 -42.87 -19.47
N VAL A 77 -17.87 -43.02 -20.69
CA VAL A 77 -16.86 -42.15 -21.31
C VAL A 77 -17.41 -41.64 -22.63
N VAL A 78 -17.46 -40.35 -22.81
CA VAL A 78 -17.96 -39.69 -24.04
C VAL A 78 -16.87 -38.74 -24.58
N ARG A 79 -16.42 -38.99 -25.80
CA ARG A 79 -15.48 -38.07 -26.48
C ARG A 79 -16.26 -36.89 -27.07
N LEU A 80 -15.81 -35.69 -26.71
CA LEU A 80 -16.33 -34.40 -27.21
C LEU A 80 -15.41 -33.86 -28.31
N GLN A 81 -15.75 -32.72 -28.87
CA GLN A 81 -14.88 -32.00 -29.82
C GLN A 81 -13.64 -31.44 -29.12
N ASN A 82 -12.52 -31.28 -29.85
CA ASN A 82 -11.24 -30.71 -29.37
C ASN A 82 -10.52 -31.56 -28.29
N ASP A 83 -10.45 -32.90 -28.47
CA ASP A 83 -9.75 -33.85 -27.57
C ASP A 83 -10.18 -33.76 -26.09
N VAL A 84 -11.37 -33.28 -25.81
CA VAL A 84 -11.97 -33.26 -24.48
C VAL A 84 -12.79 -34.55 -24.30
N VAL A 85 -12.57 -35.24 -23.18
CA VAL A 85 -13.33 -36.42 -22.82
C VAL A 85 -14.17 -36.13 -21.58
N ARG A 86 -15.49 -36.37 -21.69
CA ARG A 86 -16.40 -36.29 -20.55
C ARG A 86 -16.56 -37.69 -19.97
N ILE A 87 -16.30 -37.80 -18.67
CA ILE A 87 -16.49 -39.06 -17.95
C ILE A 87 -17.60 -38.92 -16.90
N LEU A 88 -18.38 -40.01 -16.77
CA LEU A 88 -19.33 -40.17 -15.67
C LEU A 88 -18.75 -41.19 -14.70
N VAL A 89 -18.60 -40.79 -13.45
CA VAL A 89 -18.01 -41.63 -12.41
C VAL A 89 -18.96 -41.80 -11.24
N ASP A 90 -18.83 -42.93 -10.54
CA ASP A 90 -19.53 -43.22 -9.30
C ASP A 90 -18.47 -43.42 -8.19
N GLY A 91 -18.46 -42.53 -7.20
CA GLY A 91 -17.53 -42.57 -6.07
C GLY A 91 -17.83 -43.75 -5.15
N ILE A 92 -16.86 -44.66 -4.96
CA ILE A 92 -17.06 -45.86 -4.17
C ILE A 92 -16.56 -45.71 -2.74
N SER A 93 -15.26 -45.47 -2.59
CA SER A 93 -14.61 -45.48 -1.27
C SER A 93 -13.48 -44.47 -1.17
N ARG A 94 -13.26 -44.01 0.04
CA ARG A 94 -12.11 -43.13 0.37
C ARG A 94 -10.81 -43.92 0.26
N ALA A 95 -9.78 -43.25 -0.24
CA ALA A 95 -8.43 -43.77 -0.24
C ALA A 95 -7.40 -42.66 -0.03
N LYS A 96 -6.36 -42.99 0.71
CA LYS A 96 -5.27 -42.04 1.02
C LYS A 96 -4.18 -42.17 -0.04
N LEU A 97 -3.73 -41.05 -0.58
CA LEU A 97 -2.61 -40.98 -1.52
C LEU A 97 -1.30 -41.12 -0.74
N LEU A 98 -0.55 -42.16 -1.03
CA LEU A 98 0.78 -42.40 -0.48
C LEU A 98 1.87 -41.77 -1.36
N GLY A 99 1.73 -41.90 -2.68
CA GLY A 99 2.66 -41.37 -3.65
C GLY A 99 2.25 -41.68 -5.10
N PHE A 100 3.17 -41.38 -6.02
CA PHE A 100 3.05 -41.75 -7.42
C PHE A 100 4.19 -42.69 -7.82
N THR A 101 3.91 -43.70 -8.61
CA THR A 101 4.87 -44.76 -9.01
C THR A 101 5.92 -44.30 -10.03
N GLY A 102 5.89 -43.05 -10.49
CA GLY A 102 6.83 -42.53 -11.49
C GLY A 102 6.56 -42.98 -12.93
N CYS A 103 5.36 -43.49 -13.24
CA CYS A 103 4.96 -43.80 -14.60
C CYS A 103 4.97 -42.54 -15.49
N GLU A 104 5.76 -42.54 -16.57
CA GLU A 104 5.88 -41.41 -17.47
C GLU A 104 4.65 -41.19 -18.36
N LYS A 105 3.85 -42.24 -18.59
CA LYS A 105 2.73 -42.21 -19.54
C LYS A 105 1.46 -41.58 -18.97
N TYR A 106 1.13 -41.84 -17.69
CA TYR A 106 -0.04 -41.34 -16.99
C TYR A 106 0.24 -41.21 -15.50
N LEU A 107 -0.68 -40.61 -14.75
CA LEU A 107 -0.58 -40.54 -13.30
C LEU A 107 -1.05 -41.88 -12.72
N GLU A 108 -0.13 -42.63 -12.10
CA GLU A 108 -0.43 -43.82 -11.35
C GLU A 108 -0.19 -43.59 -9.88
N ALA A 109 -1.26 -43.63 -9.10
CA ALA A 109 -1.23 -43.36 -7.67
C ALA A 109 -1.04 -44.67 -6.87
N GLU A 110 -0.14 -44.58 -5.91
CA GLU A 110 -0.01 -45.55 -4.82
C GLU A 110 -0.98 -45.12 -3.71
N ILE A 111 -2.02 -45.92 -3.49
CA ILE A 111 -3.10 -45.61 -2.56
C ILE A 111 -3.29 -46.69 -1.51
N CYS A 112 -3.81 -46.30 -0.36
CA CYS A 112 -4.31 -47.19 0.67
C CYS A 112 -5.79 -46.91 0.88
N TYR A 113 -6.61 -48.00 0.84
CA TYR A 113 -8.03 -47.88 1.16
C TYR A 113 -8.22 -47.44 2.60
N PHE A 114 -9.04 -46.44 2.78
CA PHE A 114 -9.36 -45.92 4.11
C PHE A 114 -10.62 -46.65 4.61
N ASP A 115 -10.44 -47.57 5.57
CA ASP A 115 -11.54 -48.23 6.25
C ASP A 115 -11.74 -47.52 7.62
N SER A 116 -12.80 -46.77 7.72
CA SER A 116 -13.17 -46.17 9.02
C SER A 116 -13.54 -47.30 9.95
N ASN A 117 -12.84 -47.43 11.08
CA ASN A 117 -13.11 -48.42 12.10
C ASN A 117 -14.57 -48.28 12.58
N LYS A 118 -15.49 -49.02 11.95
CA LYS A 118 -16.93 -49.01 12.23
C LYS A 118 -17.27 -49.46 13.65
N ASP A 119 -16.36 -50.20 14.29
CA ASP A 119 -16.61 -50.85 15.57
C ASP A 119 -16.21 -50.05 16.82
N SER A 120 -15.76 -48.83 16.68
CA SER A 120 -15.20 -48.03 17.80
C SER A 120 -16.21 -47.16 18.55
N LEU A 121 -17.40 -46.93 17.99
CA LEU A 121 -18.41 -46.06 18.61
C LEU A 121 -19.52 -46.85 19.29
N PRO A 122 -19.86 -46.48 20.55
CA PRO A 122 -21.07 -47.00 21.19
C PRO A 122 -22.33 -46.72 20.36
N GLU A 123 -23.28 -47.66 20.35
CA GLU A 123 -24.48 -47.56 19.50
C GLU A 123 -25.33 -46.34 19.86
N ASP A 124 -25.45 -46.01 21.14
CA ASP A 124 -26.16 -44.81 21.65
C ASP A 124 -25.54 -43.50 21.11
N LEU A 125 -24.20 -43.45 21.02
CA LEU A 125 -23.49 -42.26 20.51
C LEU A 125 -23.66 -42.12 18.99
N ARG A 126 -23.66 -43.24 18.27
CA ARG A 126 -23.91 -43.24 16.83
C ARG A 126 -25.30 -42.76 16.48
N GLU A 127 -26.31 -43.21 17.26
CA GLU A 127 -27.71 -42.79 17.10
C GLU A 127 -27.86 -41.29 17.41
N ALA A 128 -27.22 -40.80 18.48
CA ALA A 128 -27.21 -39.37 18.83
C ALA A 128 -26.58 -38.50 17.73
N MET A 129 -25.48 -38.94 17.17
CA MET A 129 -24.80 -38.23 16.04
C MET A 129 -25.67 -38.23 14.78
N LEU A 130 -26.33 -39.35 14.47
CA LEU A 130 -27.23 -39.46 13.32
C LEU A 130 -28.41 -38.46 13.48
N LEU A 131 -28.99 -38.39 14.67
CA LEU A 131 -30.03 -37.38 14.98
C LEU A 131 -29.47 -35.94 14.86
N GLY A 132 -28.26 -35.69 15.35
CA GLY A 132 -27.60 -34.37 15.28
C GLY A 132 -27.37 -33.89 13.83
N VAL A 133 -26.96 -34.78 12.92
CA VAL A 133 -26.82 -34.42 11.49
C VAL A 133 -28.18 -34.08 10.87
N ARG A 134 -29.20 -34.91 11.15
CA ARG A 134 -30.59 -34.65 10.68
C ARG A 134 -31.12 -33.32 11.17
N GLU A 135 -31.00 -33.03 12.47
CA GLU A 135 -31.42 -31.75 13.03
C GLU A 135 -30.71 -30.56 12.40
N ALA A 136 -29.39 -30.63 12.26
CA ALA A 136 -28.61 -29.57 11.62
C ALA A 136 -29.06 -29.36 10.18
N PHE A 137 -29.33 -30.45 9.44
CA PHE A 137 -29.83 -30.35 8.07
C PHE A 137 -31.25 -29.79 8.00
N HIS A 138 -32.15 -30.15 8.90
CA HIS A 138 -33.51 -29.60 8.98
C HIS A 138 -33.48 -28.09 9.23
N ARG A 139 -32.58 -27.61 10.15
CA ARG A 139 -32.37 -26.18 10.36
C ARG A 139 -31.89 -25.48 9.09
N TYR A 140 -30.95 -26.07 8.40
CA TYR A 140 -30.46 -25.56 7.12
C TYR A 140 -31.58 -25.50 6.06
N ALA A 141 -32.36 -26.59 5.94
CA ALA A 141 -33.48 -26.68 5.02
C ALA A 141 -34.57 -25.61 5.27
N ALA A 142 -34.86 -25.36 6.56
CA ALA A 142 -35.84 -24.34 6.97
C ALA A 142 -35.43 -22.92 6.55
N VAL A 143 -34.14 -22.60 6.62
CA VAL A 143 -33.62 -21.26 6.28
C VAL A 143 -33.52 -21.05 4.76
N ILE A 144 -33.17 -22.07 4.01
CA ILE A 144 -33.05 -21.99 2.53
C ILE A 144 -34.40 -21.97 1.83
N GLY A 145 -35.39 -22.68 2.36
CA GLY A 145 -36.79 -22.68 1.87
C GLY A 145 -37.02 -23.26 0.48
N LYS A 146 -35.97 -23.74 -0.22
CA LYS A 146 -36.02 -24.25 -1.61
C LYS A 146 -35.56 -25.71 -1.75
N ILE A 147 -35.47 -26.45 -0.64
CA ILE A 147 -35.07 -27.85 -0.65
C ILE A 147 -36.29 -28.72 -0.95
N SER A 148 -36.08 -29.74 -1.83
CA SER A 148 -37.17 -30.65 -2.19
C SER A 148 -37.58 -31.50 -0.98
N LYS A 149 -38.89 -31.74 -0.83
CA LYS A 149 -39.42 -32.60 0.23
C LYS A 149 -38.88 -34.05 0.12
N GLU A 150 -38.55 -34.46 -1.10
CA GLU A 150 -37.99 -35.78 -1.40
C GLU A 150 -36.58 -35.93 -0.80
N LEU A 151 -35.71 -34.91 -0.94
CA LEU A 151 -34.38 -34.93 -0.35
C LEU A 151 -34.42 -34.98 1.18
N ILE A 152 -35.33 -34.25 1.81
CA ILE A 152 -35.51 -34.26 3.27
C ILE A 152 -35.92 -35.69 3.70
N ARG A 153 -36.89 -36.29 3.01
CA ARG A 153 -37.38 -37.63 3.31
C ARG A 153 -36.31 -38.70 3.17
N GLN A 154 -35.46 -38.57 2.14
CA GLN A 154 -34.34 -39.51 1.95
C GLN A 154 -33.32 -39.40 3.08
N ILE A 155 -32.96 -38.21 3.52
CA ILE A 155 -32.05 -37.96 4.65
C ILE A 155 -32.59 -38.57 5.93
N ASP A 156 -33.91 -38.49 6.18
CA ASP A 156 -34.54 -39.09 7.36
C ASP A 156 -34.55 -40.61 7.37
N GLN A 157 -34.39 -41.24 6.20
CA GLN A 157 -34.37 -42.70 6.01
C GLN A 157 -32.99 -43.37 6.12
N TYR A 158 -31.89 -42.59 6.09
CA TYR A 158 -30.55 -43.14 6.23
C TYR A 158 -30.28 -43.66 7.65
N GLU A 159 -29.98 -44.92 7.81
CA GLU A 159 -29.65 -45.55 9.12
C GLU A 159 -28.14 -45.59 9.38
N ASP A 160 -27.33 -45.47 8.34
CA ASP A 160 -25.86 -45.47 8.42
C ASP A 160 -25.35 -44.04 8.51
N LEU A 161 -24.61 -43.72 9.59
CA LEU A 161 -24.12 -42.34 9.87
C LEU A 161 -23.13 -41.87 8.79
N GLU A 162 -22.23 -42.73 8.32
CA GLU A 162 -21.23 -42.39 7.31
C GLU A 162 -21.90 -42.03 5.98
N LYS A 163 -22.81 -42.90 5.55
CA LYS A 163 -23.58 -42.69 4.31
C LYS A 163 -24.47 -41.46 4.42
N LEU A 164 -25.02 -41.20 5.58
CA LEU A 164 -25.80 -39.99 5.81
C LEU A 164 -24.95 -38.74 5.64
N ILE A 165 -23.76 -38.70 6.27
CA ILE A 165 -22.83 -37.56 6.17
C ILE A 165 -22.43 -37.33 4.72
N ASP A 166 -22.04 -38.36 4.01
CA ASP A 166 -21.66 -38.30 2.60
C ASP A 166 -22.81 -37.82 1.72
N TYR A 167 -24.02 -38.35 1.95
CA TYR A 167 -25.20 -37.98 1.19
C TYR A 167 -25.63 -36.53 1.44
N VAL A 168 -25.57 -36.06 2.69
CA VAL A 168 -25.82 -34.66 3.02
C VAL A 168 -24.79 -33.77 2.34
N THR A 169 -23.48 -34.10 2.45
CA THR A 169 -22.39 -33.30 1.88
C THR A 169 -22.49 -33.20 0.35
N ASN A 170 -22.88 -34.33 -0.31
CA ASN A 170 -23.09 -34.34 -1.76
C ASN A 170 -24.15 -33.34 -2.22
N ASN A 171 -25.23 -33.22 -1.46
CA ASN A 171 -26.38 -32.39 -1.79
C ASN A 171 -26.24 -30.92 -1.28
N LEU A 172 -25.17 -30.58 -0.57
CA LEU A 172 -24.93 -29.19 -0.16
C LEU A 172 -24.31 -28.38 -1.31
N PRO A 173 -24.86 -27.19 -1.63
CA PRO A 173 -24.31 -26.27 -2.63
C PRO A 173 -23.17 -25.43 -2.04
N VAL A 174 -22.12 -26.11 -1.59
CA VAL A 174 -20.91 -25.49 -1.00
C VAL A 174 -19.71 -25.68 -1.91
N SER A 175 -18.64 -24.93 -1.68
CA SER A 175 -17.42 -25.01 -2.47
C SER A 175 -16.73 -26.38 -2.32
N TYR A 176 -15.91 -26.72 -3.30
CA TYR A 176 -15.19 -28.02 -3.31
C TYR A 176 -14.22 -28.14 -2.13
N GLU A 177 -13.64 -27.04 -1.65
CA GLU A 177 -12.76 -27.03 -0.48
C GLU A 177 -13.48 -27.47 0.80
N LEU A 178 -14.73 -27.01 0.98
CA LEU A 178 -15.55 -27.41 2.12
C LEU A 178 -15.97 -28.88 2.05
N LYS A 179 -16.27 -29.40 0.83
CA LYS A 179 -16.50 -30.83 0.62
C LYS A 179 -15.24 -31.65 0.88
N GLN A 180 -14.08 -31.11 0.51
CA GLN A 180 -12.80 -31.76 0.75
C GLN A 180 -12.49 -31.89 2.26
N GLN A 181 -12.84 -30.89 3.07
CA GLN A 181 -12.68 -30.96 4.53
C GLN A 181 -13.45 -32.16 5.13
N VAL A 182 -14.67 -32.44 4.64
CA VAL A 182 -15.43 -33.60 5.08
C VAL A 182 -14.79 -34.90 4.57
N LEU A 183 -14.19 -34.91 3.38
CA LEU A 183 -13.49 -36.05 2.82
C LEU A 183 -12.21 -36.36 3.59
N GLU A 184 -11.45 -35.37 4.01
CA GLU A 184 -10.18 -35.50 4.72
C GLU A 184 -10.32 -35.89 6.19
N ALA A 185 -11.49 -35.65 6.79
CA ALA A 185 -11.73 -36.06 8.17
C ALA A 185 -11.65 -37.60 8.31
N GLU A 186 -10.61 -38.07 8.97
CA GLU A 186 -10.30 -39.49 9.08
C GLU A 186 -11.27 -40.23 10.03
N ASP A 187 -11.56 -39.62 11.21
CA ASP A 187 -12.47 -40.21 12.19
C ASP A 187 -13.93 -39.83 11.89
N ILE A 188 -14.86 -40.72 12.21
CA ILE A 188 -16.30 -40.45 12.07
C ILE A 188 -16.76 -39.32 13.00
N ASN A 189 -16.14 -39.15 14.18
CA ASN A 189 -16.40 -38.01 15.07
C ASN A 189 -15.99 -36.69 14.42
N ASP A 190 -14.82 -36.64 13.80
CA ASP A 190 -14.32 -35.46 13.12
C ASP A 190 -15.22 -35.12 11.92
N ARG A 191 -15.65 -36.13 11.14
CA ARG A 191 -16.61 -35.94 10.03
C ARG A 191 -17.93 -35.36 10.53
N TYR A 192 -18.43 -35.88 11.65
CA TYR A 192 -19.63 -35.39 12.26
C TYR A 192 -19.49 -33.91 12.69
N GLN A 193 -18.38 -33.58 13.35
CA GLN A 193 -18.13 -32.19 13.76
C GLN A 193 -18.01 -31.24 12.57
N VAL A 194 -17.29 -31.65 11.52
CA VAL A 194 -17.11 -30.86 10.31
C VAL A 194 -18.44 -30.62 9.60
N ILE A 195 -19.27 -31.67 9.39
CA ILE A 195 -20.55 -31.51 8.68
C ILE A 195 -21.55 -30.69 9.48
N VAL A 196 -21.65 -30.90 10.80
CA VAL A 196 -22.56 -30.12 11.66
C VAL A 196 -22.13 -28.65 11.71
N SER A 197 -20.82 -28.38 11.89
CA SER A 197 -20.27 -27.02 11.86
C SER A 197 -20.54 -26.36 10.51
N LEU A 198 -20.34 -27.09 9.41
CA LEU A 198 -20.62 -26.59 8.06
C LEU A 198 -22.09 -26.23 7.88
N LEU A 199 -23.02 -27.09 8.28
CA LEU A 199 -24.44 -26.83 8.18
C LEU A 199 -24.85 -25.61 9.01
N LEU A 200 -24.37 -25.50 10.26
CA LEU A 200 -24.67 -24.37 11.14
C LEU A 200 -24.09 -23.06 10.61
N SER A 201 -22.87 -23.04 10.12
CA SER A 201 -22.27 -21.87 9.50
C SER A 201 -23.04 -21.40 8.26
N GLN A 202 -23.52 -22.34 7.42
CA GLN A 202 -24.36 -22.02 6.28
C GLN A 202 -25.72 -21.43 6.69
N VAL A 203 -26.33 -21.93 7.76
CA VAL A 203 -27.55 -21.35 8.35
C VAL A 203 -27.33 -19.89 8.73
N GLU A 204 -26.23 -19.60 9.39
CA GLU A 204 -25.90 -18.24 9.83
C GLU A 204 -25.66 -17.29 8.64
N VAL A 205 -24.87 -17.71 7.65
CA VAL A 205 -24.61 -16.92 6.42
C VAL A 205 -25.91 -16.63 5.67
N ILE A 206 -26.80 -17.64 5.51
CA ILE A 206 -28.05 -17.47 4.79
C ILE A 206 -29.03 -16.59 5.57
N SER A 207 -29.07 -16.70 6.89
CA SER A 207 -29.92 -15.86 7.73
C SER A 207 -29.53 -14.38 7.66
N ILE A 208 -28.23 -14.07 7.71
CA ILE A 208 -27.69 -12.72 7.53
C ILE A 208 -28.05 -12.19 6.12
N LYS A 209 -27.86 -13.02 5.09
CA LYS A 209 -28.22 -12.66 3.71
C LYS A 209 -29.71 -12.33 3.57
N ASN A 210 -30.58 -13.15 4.18
CA ASN A 210 -32.03 -12.94 4.15
C ASN A 210 -32.45 -11.67 4.92
N GLU A 211 -31.80 -11.37 6.05
CA GLU A 211 -32.02 -10.11 6.77
C GLU A 211 -31.59 -8.89 5.94
N LEU A 212 -30.43 -8.97 5.32
CA LEU A 212 -29.95 -7.90 4.43
C LEU A 212 -30.90 -7.68 3.25
N GLN A 213 -31.34 -8.77 2.62
CA GLN A 213 -32.33 -8.69 1.52
C GLN A 213 -33.66 -8.08 1.96
N LYS A 214 -34.18 -8.43 3.17
CA LYS A 214 -35.35 -7.79 3.73
C LYS A 214 -35.15 -6.29 3.96
N LYS A 215 -33.99 -5.90 4.55
CA LYS A 215 -33.65 -4.48 4.76
C LYS A 215 -33.54 -3.71 3.44
N VAL A 216 -32.91 -4.33 2.42
CA VAL A 216 -32.81 -3.75 1.08
C VAL A 216 -34.19 -3.62 0.43
N LYS A 217 -35.03 -4.65 0.50
CA LYS A 217 -36.39 -4.62 -0.06
C LYS A 217 -37.25 -3.54 0.57
N ILE A 218 -37.22 -3.42 1.92
CA ILE A 218 -37.95 -2.35 2.63
C ILE A 218 -37.46 -0.96 2.18
N ARG A 219 -36.14 -0.82 1.95
CA ARG A 219 -35.55 0.45 1.48
C ARG A 219 -35.95 0.76 0.04
N VAL A 220 -35.94 -0.26 -0.83
CA VAL A 220 -36.38 -0.15 -2.23
C VAL A 220 -37.87 0.19 -2.31
N ASP A 221 -38.71 -0.52 -1.55
CA ASP A 221 -40.16 -0.28 -1.50
C ASP A 221 -40.48 1.14 -0.99
N LYS A 222 -39.70 1.63 0.02
CA LYS A 222 -39.79 3.01 0.51
C LYS A 222 -39.39 4.04 -0.57
N HIS A 223 -38.27 3.81 -1.25
CA HIS A 223 -37.83 4.67 -2.34
C HIS A 223 -38.81 4.65 -3.53
N GLN A 224 -39.35 3.48 -3.85
CA GLN A 224 -40.31 3.35 -4.93
C GLN A 224 -41.63 4.05 -4.60
N LYS A 225 -42.07 3.99 -3.34
CA LYS A 225 -43.25 4.72 -2.86
C LYS A 225 -43.00 6.24 -2.80
N GLU A 226 -41.80 6.67 -2.37
CA GLU A 226 -41.38 8.07 -2.45
C GLU A 226 -41.28 8.56 -3.92
N TYR A 227 -40.78 7.71 -4.82
CA TYR A 227 -40.73 8.02 -6.23
C TYR A 227 -42.11 8.20 -6.84
N VAL A 228 -43.03 7.26 -6.59
CA VAL A 228 -44.42 7.35 -7.09
C VAL A 228 -45.15 8.57 -6.50
N LEU A 229 -44.94 8.89 -5.22
CA LEU A 229 -45.50 10.09 -4.62
C LEU A 229 -44.89 11.37 -5.18
N ARG A 230 -43.58 11.38 -5.52
CA ARG A 230 -42.92 12.50 -6.20
C ARG A 230 -43.42 12.67 -7.65
N GLU A 231 -43.60 11.55 -8.36
CA GLU A 231 -44.19 11.57 -9.70
C GLU A 231 -45.64 12.10 -9.68
N GLN A 232 -46.46 11.63 -8.74
CA GLN A 232 -47.81 12.16 -8.55
C GLN A 232 -47.83 13.65 -8.19
N LEU A 233 -46.88 14.09 -7.32
CA LEU A 233 -46.65 15.50 -7.03
C LEU A 233 -46.13 16.25 -8.27
N GLY A 234 -45.31 15.63 -9.10
CA GLY A 234 -44.82 16.16 -10.36
C GLY A 234 -45.95 16.42 -11.33
N VAL A 235 -46.79 15.41 -11.55
CA VAL A 235 -47.98 15.52 -12.44
C VAL A 235 -48.98 16.57 -11.93
N ILE A 236 -49.26 16.62 -10.63
CA ILE A 236 -50.13 17.64 -10.03
C ILE A 236 -49.54 19.05 -10.17
N ARG A 237 -48.23 19.20 -10.07
CA ARG A 237 -47.52 20.46 -10.24
C ARG A 237 -47.38 20.84 -11.72
N GLU A 238 -47.28 19.84 -12.64
CA GLU A 238 -47.31 20.04 -14.08
C GLU A 238 -48.71 20.53 -14.54
N GLU A 239 -49.80 19.97 -13.98
CA GLU A 239 -51.16 20.46 -14.22
C GLU A 239 -51.43 21.83 -13.59
N LEU A 240 -50.70 22.22 -12.52
CA LEU A 240 -50.79 23.54 -11.91
C LEU A 240 -49.80 24.56 -12.52
N GLY A 241 -48.95 24.15 -13.47
CA GLY A 241 -47.97 25.04 -14.13
C GLY A 241 -46.81 25.53 -13.29
N GLU A 242 -46.51 24.88 -12.17
CA GLU A 242 -45.65 25.46 -11.14
C GLU A 242 -44.16 25.05 -11.14
N ASN A 243 -43.66 24.12 -11.98
CA ASN A 243 -42.35 23.53 -11.63
C ASN A 243 -41.15 23.67 -12.58
N ALA A 244 -41.34 23.63 -13.88
CA ALA A 244 -40.18 23.80 -14.78
C ALA A 244 -39.91 25.26 -15.09
N ASP A 245 -40.95 26.07 -15.14
CA ASP A 245 -40.81 27.51 -15.36
C ASP A 245 -40.22 28.21 -14.15
N SER A 246 -40.58 27.82 -12.90
CA SER A 246 -40.05 28.45 -11.69
C SER A 246 -38.56 28.15 -11.45
N GLU A 247 -38.08 26.92 -11.67
CA GLU A 247 -36.68 26.55 -11.55
C GLU A 247 -35.82 27.22 -12.65
N ALA A 248 -36.30 27.23 -13.88
CA ALA A 248 -35.63 27.90 -14.99
C ALA A 248 -35.55 29.43 -14.75
N ASP A 249 -36.61 30.02 -14.22
CA ASP A 249 -36.62 31.44 -13.87
C ASP A 249 -35.65 31.78 -12.69
N GLU A 250 -35.54 30.86 -11.71
CA GLU A 250 -34.54 30.98 -10.64
C GLU A 250 -33.11 30.91 -11.20
N TYR A 251 -32.84 30.01 -12.13
CA TYR A 251 -31.54 29.90 -12.79
C TYR A 251 -31.25 31.12 -13.68
N GLU A 252 -32.24 31.67 -14.42
CA GLU A 252 -32.07 32.89 -15.17
C GLU A 252 -31.73 34.08 -14.25
N LYS A 253 -32.40 34.18 -13.10
CA LYS A 253 -32.08 35.21 -12.08
C LYS A 253 -30.67 35.04 -11.55
N LYS A 254 -30.28 33.84 -11.10
CA LYS A 254 -28.92 33.57 -10.63
C LYS A 254 -27.87 33.86 -11.72
N LEU A 255 -28.17 33.54 -12.99
CA LEU A 255 -27.29 33.83 -14.12
C LEU A 255 -27.13 35.34 -14.35
N SER A 256 -28.19 36.12 -14.16
CA SER A 256 -28.14 37.60 -14.30
C SER A 256 -27.27 38.26 -13.21
N GLU A 257 -27.27 37.65 -12.00
CA GLU A 257 -26.48 38.12 -10.84
C GLU A 257 -25.04 37.57 -10.89
N LEU A 258 -24.78 36.55 -11.70
CA LEU A 258 -23.47 35.92 -11.80
C LEU A 258 -22.45 36.83 -12.49
N ASP A 259 -21.34 37.09 -11.79
CA ASP A 259 -20.19 37.77 -12.41
C ASP A 259 -19.37 36.73 -13.18
N ALA A 260 -19.61 36.63 -14.47
CA ALA A 260 -18.99 35.70 -15.39
C ALA A 260 -18.80 36.29 -16.79
N PRO A 261 -17.85 35.78 -17.58
CA PRO A 261 -17.64 36.22 -18.96
C PRO A 261 -18.89 36.00 -19.83
N ASP A 262 -19.06 36.86 -20.86
CA ASP A 262 -20.25 36.87 -21.71
C ASP A 262 -20.49 35.49 -22.38
N TYR A 263 -19.44 34.79 -22.82
CA TYR A 263 -19.58 33.48 -23.45
C TYR A 263 -20.16 32.43 -22.49
N VAL A 264 -19.89 32.54 -21.18
CA VAL A 264 -20.47 31.65 -20.15
C VAL A 264 -21.94 31.96 -20.00
N LYS A 265 -22.32 33.25 -19.91
CA LYS A 265 -23.69 33.69 -19.76
C LYS A 265 -24.54 33.27 -20.98
N GLU A 266 -24.00 33.46 -22.18
CA GLU A 266 -24.69 33.06 -23.41
C GLU A 266 -24.91 31.55 -23.52
N LYS A 267 -23.86 30.73 -23.21
CA LYS A 267 -23.98 29.28 -23.28
C LYS A 267 -24.95 28.76 -22.21
N THR A 268 -24.82 29.24 -21.00
CA THR A 268 -25.69 28.84 -19.88
C THR A 268 -27.13 29.22 -20.11
N LYS A 269 -27.39 30.38 -20.69
CA LYS A 269 -28.74 30.80 -21.09
C LYS A 269 -29.36 29.87 -22.12
N LYS A 270 -28.59 29.35 -23.08
CA LYS A 270 -29.06 28.34 -24.05
C LYS A 270 -29.40 27.01 -23.34
N GLU A 271 -28.60 26.57 -22.40
CA GLU A 271 -28.86 25.34 -21.63
C GLU A 271 -30.07 25.50 -20.69
N ILE A 272 -30.25 26.65 -20.03
CA ILE A 272 -31.48 26.95 -19.25
C ILE A 272 -32.71 26.92 -20.14
N LYS A 273 -32.64 27.50 -21.36
CA LYS A 273 -33.75 27.44 -22.32
C LYS A 273 -34.04 26.00 -22.77
N ARG A 274 -33.00 25.18 -22.93
CA ARG A 274 -33.14 23.74 -23.23
C ARG A 274 -33.80 23.02 -22.06
N PHE A 275 -33.32 23.24 -20.83
CA PHE A 275 -33.87 22.68 -19.60
C PHE A 275 -35.35 23.01 -19.41
N ARG A 276 -35.78 24.27 -19.70
CA ARG A 276 -37.19 24.71 -19.65
C ARG A 276 -38.10 23.89 -20.57
N ASN A 277 -37.57 23.42 -21.71
CA ASN A 277 -38.34 22.66 -22.72
C ASN A 277 -38.25 21.14 -22.47
N MET A 278 -37.55 20.68 -21.44
CA MET A 278 -37.44 19.26 -21.10
C MET A 278 -38.54 18.85 -20.11
N SER A 279 -38.96 17.58 -20.19
CA SER A 279 -39.82 17.01 -19.16
C SER A 279 -39.07 16.89 -17.86
N SER A 280 -39.65 17.39 -16.79
CA SER A 280 -39.06 17.39 -15.42
C SER A 280 -38.77 15.97 -14.90
N SER A 281 -39.40 14.95 -15.43
CA SER A 281 -39.24 13.54 -15.05
C SER A 281 -38.19 12.80 -15.87
N SER A 282 -37.56 13.43 -16.86
CA SER A 282 -36.53 12.77 -17.67
C SER A 282 -35.18 12.68 -16.96
N SER A 283 -34.46 11.58 -17.17
CA SER A 283 -33.06 11.44 -16.69
C SER A 283 -32.14 12.53 -17.27
N GLU A 284 -32.44 13.01 -18.47
CA GLU A 284 -31.72 14.09 -19.15
C GLU A 284 -31.91 15.43 -18.43
N SER A 285 -33.12 15.72 -17.91
CA SER A 285 -33.38 16.91 -17.07
C SER A 285 -32.53 16.93 -15.79
N THR A 286 -32.35 15.78 -15.17
CA THR A 286 -31.49 15.68 -13.95
C THR A 286 -30.03 15.97 -14.27
N VAL A 287 -29.54 15.49 -15.41
CA VAL A 287 -28.15 15.76 -15.87
C VAL A 287 -27.97 17.25 -16.19
N GLU A 288 -28.93 17.83 -16.91
CA GLU A 288 -28.88 19.24 -17.31
C GLU A 288 -28.99 20.19 -16.10
N ARG A 289 -29.83 19.84 -15.12
CA ARG A 289 -29.93 20.53 -13.83
C ARG A 289 -28.57 20.57 -13.14
N GLY A 290 -27.91 19.42 -12.93
CA GLY A 290 -26.61 19.33 -12.30
C GLY A 290 -25.53 20.11 -13.05
N TYR A 291 -25.60 20.16 -14.37
CA TYR A 291 -24.70 20.97 -15.20
C TYR A 291 -24.92 22.47 -14.97
N ILE A 292 -26.16 22.96 -15.06
CA ILE A 292 -26.50 24.38 -14.84
C ILE A 292 -26.08 24.82 -13.43
N GLU A 293 -26.42 24.02 -12.41
CA GLU A 293 -26.05 24.31 -11.03
C GLU A 293 -24.53 24.39 -10.88
N THR A 294 -23.78 23.46 -11.46
CA THR A 294 -22.32 23.48 -11.42
C THR A 294 -21.74 24.73 -12.06
N VAL A 295 -22.27 25.15 -13.21
CA VAL A 295 -21.81 26.36 -13.91
C VAL A 295 -22.12 27.64 -13.11
N LEU A 296 -23.30 27.68 -12.47
CA LEU A 296 -23.72 28.81 -11.64
C LEU A 296 -22.94 28.91 -10.32
N GLU A 297 -22.46 27.77 -9.77
CA GLU A 297 -21.67 27.72 -8.57
C GLU A 297 -20.18 28.06 -8.76
N LEU A 298 -19.71 28.04 -10.03
CA LEU A 298 -18.30 28.36 -10.32
C LEU A 298 -18.01 29.86 -10.12
N PRO A 299 -16.90 30.20 -9.48
CA PRO A 299 -16.49 31.57 -9.23
C PRO A 299 -15.73 32.15 -10.44
N TRP A 300 -16.42 32.44 -11.54
CA TRP A 300 -15.80 32.84 -12.81
C TRP A 300 -14.87 34.04 -12.70
N ASN A 301 -15.35 35.18 -12.18
CA ASN A 301 -14.55 36.40 -11.98
C ASN A 301 -14.38 36.80 -10.50
N LYS A 302 -14.89 35.96 -9.60
CA LYS A 302 -14.89 36.27 -8.18
C LYS A 302 -13.51 36.00 -7.56
N MET A 303 -12.74 37.02 -7.29
CA MET A 303 -11.41 36.93 -6.67
C MET A 303 -11.45 37.28 -5.18
N SER A 304 -10.57 36.64 -4.40
CA SER A 304 -10.18 37.14 -3.06
C SER A 304 -9.09 38.19 -3.18
N VAL A 305 -9.06 39.12 -2.23
CA VAL A 305 -7.96 40.06 -2.14
C VAL A 305 -6.78 39.37 -1.46
N ASP A 306 -5.64 39.34 -2.15
CA ASP A 306 -4.42 38.73 -1.64
C ASP A 306 -3.69 39.70 -0.72
N ASN A 307 -3.20 39.20 0.42
CA ASN A 307 -2.27 39.97 1.25
C ASN A 307 -0.87 39.93 0.58
N LYS A 308 -0.30 41.10 0.32
CA LYS A 308 1.00 41.28 -0.34
C LYS A 308 2.14 41.58 0.62
N ASP A 309 1.88 41.60 1.91
CA ASP A 309 2.85 41.88 2.95
C ASP A 309 3.78 40.67 3.15
N LEU A 310 5.04 40.81 2.73
CA LEU A 310 6.07 39.79 2.86
C LEU A 310 6.53 39.62 4.31
N ASP A 311 6.53 40.69 5.12
CA ASP A 311 6.91 40.59 6.53
C ASP A 311 5.86 39.81 7.31
N HIS A 312 4.58 40.04 7.01
CA HIS A 312 3.49 39.21 7.54
C HIS A 312 3.63 37.73 7.10
N ALA A 313 3.96 37.51 5.84
CA ALA A 313 4.15 36.13 5.33
C ALA A 313 5.33 35.43 6.04
N ALA A 314 6.43 36.14 6.25
CA ALA A 314 7.58 35.63 7.00
C ALA A 314 7.18 35.24 8.43
N GLN A 315 6.43 36.12 9.12
CA GLN A 315 5.98 35.88 10.48
C GLN A 315 5.05 34.64 10.57
N VAL A 316 4.07 34.52 9.68
CA VAL A 316 3.17 33.33 9.64
C VAL A 316 3.96 32.03 9.41
N LEU A 317 4.94 32.06 8.52
CA LEU A 317 5.79 30.92 8.27
C LEU A 317 6.67 30.55 9.48
N ASP A 318 7.14 31.57 10.22
CA ASP A 318 7.94 31.36 11.44
C ASP A 318 7.11 30.86 12.61
N ASP A 319 5.89 31.36 12.77
CA ASP A 319 4.97 30.95 13.81
C ASP A 319 4.46 29.50 13.61
N ASP A 320 4.25 29.10 12.35
CA ASP A 320 3.70 27.77 12.01
C ASP A 320 4.77 26.68 11.87
N HIS A 321 6.02 27.05 11.55
CA HIS A 321 7.08 26.09 11.23
C HIS A 321 8.40 26.43 11.92
N TYR A 322 8.88 25.52 12.74
CA TYR A 322 10.21 25.65 13.33
C TYR A 322 11.30 25.27 12.33
N GLY A 323 12.36 26.04 12.23
CA GLY A 323 13.49 25.81 11.31
C GLY A 323 13.12 26.10 9.85
N LEU A 324 13.61 25.26 8.93
CA LEU A 324 13.35 25.33 7.47
C LEU A 324 13.72 26.69 6.85
N LYS A 325 14.83 27.31 7.29
CA LYS A 325 15.21 28.69 6.88
C LYS A 325 15.28 28.83 5.36
N ASP A 326 16.01 27.94 4.69
CA ASP A 326 16.22 28.00 3.24
C ASP A 326 14.89 27.83 2.47
N VAL A 327 14.02 26.95 2.97
CA VAL A 327 12.68 26.74 2.39
C VAL A 327 11.82 27.99 2.53
N LYS A 328 11.84 28.63 3.71
CA LYS A 328 11.09 29.87 3.97
C LYS A 328 11.60 31.02 3.11
N GLU A 329 12.92 31.18 3.00
CA GLU A 329 13.55 32.21 2.19
C GLU A 329 13.18 32.05 0.72
N ARG A 330 13.29 30.85 0.15
CA ARG A 330 12.86 30.55 -1.22
C ARG A 330 11.38 30.83 -1.46
N ILE A 331 10.52 30.52 -0.49
CA ILE A 331 9.09 30.84 -0.57
C ILE A 331 8.87 32.36 -0.58
N LEU A 332 9.57 33.09 0.27
CA LEU A 332 9.46 34.58 0.30
C LEU A 332 9.99 35.22 -0.99
N GLU A 333 11.10 34.73 -1.55
CA GLU A 333 11.61 35.16 -2.86
C GLU A 333 10.56 34.93 -3.96
N PHE A 334 9.96 33.74 -3.99
CA PHE A 334 8.89 33.44 -4.94
C PHE A 334 7.68 34.35 -4.79
N LEU A 335 7.23 34.64 -3.54
CA LEU A 335 6.13 35.53 -3.29
C LEU A 335 6.46 36.98 -3.68
N ALA A 336 7.70 37.41 -3.49
CA ALA A 336 8.19 38.71 -3.94
C ALA A 336 8.14 38.82 -5.46
N VAL A 337 8.65 37.83 -6.19
CA VAL A 337 8.60 37.81 -7.67
C VAL A 337 7.14 37.85 -8.15
N ARG A 338 6.26 37.04 -7.55
CA ARG A 338 4.83 37.02 -7.90
C ARG A 338 4.15 38.39 -7.66
N ASN A 339 4.53 39.11 -6.62
CA ASN A 339 4.00 40.46 -6.34
C ASN A 339 4.50 41.49 -7.33
N LEU A 340 5.70 41.32 -7.90
CA LEU A 340 6.31 42.22 -8.88
C LEU A 340 5.85 41.92 -10.32
N THR A 341 5.58 40.68 -10.64
CA THR A 341 5.10 40.24 -11.97
C THR A 341 3.59 40.43 -12.05
N SER A 342 3.12 41.28 -12.95
CA SER A 342 1.71 41.64 -13.09
C SER A 342 0.83 40.60 -13.77
N LYS A 343 1.34 39.43 -14.22
CA LYS A 343 0.60 38.26 -14.75
C LYS A 343 1.41 36.98 -14.58
N GLY A 344 0.87 36.06 -13.87
CA GLY A 344 0.90 34.58 -13.95
C GLY A 344 2.10 33.78 -14.45
N GLU A 345 3.22 34.38 -14.81
CA GLU A 345 4.40 33.69 -15.34
C GLU A 345 5.37 33.15 -14.26
N SER A 346 4.89 33.04 -13.03
CA SER A 346 5.72 32.49 -11.96
C SER A 346 5.84 30.97 -12.10
N PRO A 347 7.04 30.40 -11.96
CA PRO A 347 7.22 28.95 -11.95
C PRO A 347 6.40 28.34 -10.82
N ILE A 348 6.03 27.07 -10.94
CA ILE A 348 5.25 26.38 -9.94
C ILE A 348 6.19 25.83 -8.87
N ILE A 349 5.95 26.17 -7.61
CA ILE A 349 6.74 25.58 -6.52
C ILE A 349 6.38 24.08 -6.35
N CYS A 350 7.40 23.24 -6.33
CA CYS A 350 7.28 21.85 -5.93
C CYS A 350 8.13 21.58 -4.67
N LEU A 351 7.45 21.30 -3.56
CA LEU A 351 8.10 20.94 -2.31
C LEU A 351 8.45 19.45 -2.34
N VAL A 352 9.73 19.12 -2.37
CA VAL A 352 10.21 17.72 -2.48
C VAL A 352 10.92 17.31 -1.20
N GLY A 353 10.67 16.12 -0.72
CA GLY A 353 11.39 15.57 0.44
C GLY A 353 10.65 14.44 1.14
N PRO A 354 11.22 13.86 2.18
CA PRO A 354 10.66 12.70 2.86
C PRO A 354 9.24 12.95 3.42
N PRO A 355 8.45 11.88 3.63
CA PRO A 355 7.12 12.03 4.19
C PRO A 355 7.18 12.55 5.65
N GLY A 356 6.25 13.45 5.99
CA GLY A 356 6.12 14.00 7.34
C GLY A 356 7.02 15.20 7.66
N THR A 357 7.71 15.76 6.67
CA THR A 357 8.56 16.97 6.81
C THR A 357 7.78 18.29 6.69
N GLY A 358 6.45 18.23 6.67
CA GLY A 358 5.63 19.45 6.73
C GLY A 358 5.24 20.06 5.39
N LYS A 359 5.56 19.46 4.24
CA LYS A 359 5.25 20.00 2.90
C LYS A 359 3.82 20.49 2.72
N THR A 360 2.85 19.66 3.08
CA THR A 360 1.41 20.02 3.01
C THR A 360 1.02 21.13 4.00
N SER A 361 1.67 21.22 5.16
CA SER A 361 1.41 22.28 6.14
C SER A 361 2.03 23.61 5.69
N ILE A 362 3.21 23.59 5.08
CA ILE A 362 3.84 24.76 4.50
C ILE A 362 2.93 25.41 3.45
N ALA A 363 2.37 24.62 2.52
CA ALA A 363 1.44 25.13 1.53
C ALA A 363 0.18 25.76 2.15
N ARG A 364 -0.30 25.21 3.26
CA ARG A 364 -1.41 25.80 4.01
C ARG A 364 -1.03 27.13 4.68
N SER A 365 0.17 27.22 5.26
CA SER A 365 0.66 28.44 5.87
C SER A 365 0.88 29.54 4.84
N ILE A 366 1.35 29.21 3.63
CA ILE A 366 1.42 30.13 2.49
C ILE A 366 0.01 30.67 2.16
N ALA A 367 -0.99 29.78 2.08
CA ALA A 367 -2.36 30.21 1.82
C ALA A 367 -2.90 31.13 2.92
N SER A 368 -2.59 30.84 4.19
CA SER A 368 -2.96 31.69 5.33
C SER A 368 -2.26 33.05 5.31
N ALA A 369 -0.97 33.08 5.00
CA ALA A 369 -0.17 34.29 4.89
C ALA A 369 -0.67 35.22 3.78
N LEU A 370 -1.09 34.66 2.67
CA LEU A 370 -1.67 35.42 1.54
C LEU A 370 -3.17 35.67 1.69
N GLU A 371 -3.82 35.20 2.74
CA GLU A 371 -5.27 35.22 2.94
C GLU A 371 -6.07 34.55 1.80
N LYS A 372 -5.41 33.62 1.07
CA LYS A 372 -6.03 32.85 -0.02
C LYS A 372 -6.90 31.71 0.49
N LYS A 373 -7.95 31.40 -0.26
CA LYS A 373 -8.69 30.16 -0.05
C LYS A 373 -7.80 28.98 -0.45
N TYR A 374 -7.77 27.97 0.41
CA TYR A 374 -6.92 26.79 0.26
C TYR A 374 -7.73 25.56 -0.17
N VAL A 375 -7.28 24.92 -1.22
CA VAL A 375 -7.83 23.64 -1.69
C VAL A 375 -6.70 22.62 -1.85
N ARG A 376 -6.92 21.40 -1.37
CA ARG A 376 -5.99 20.29 -1.53
C ARG A 376 -6.54 19.27 -2.51
N ILE A 377 -5.78 18.97 -3.54
CA ILE A 377 -6.06 17.95 -4.54
C ILE A 377 -5.00 16.84 -4.38
N SER A 378 -5.41 15.67 -3.89
CA SER A 378 -4.50 14.52 -3.81
C SER A 378 -4.42 13.84 -5.17
N LEU A 379 -3.22 13.75 -5.72
CA LEU A 379 -2.94 13.06 -6.98
C LEU A 379 -2.50 11.60 -6.78
N GLY A 380 -2.25 11.20 -5.54
CA GLY A 380 -1.91 9.81 -5.20
C GLY A 380 -3.04 8.85 -5.55
N GLY A 381 -2.79 7.96 -6.52
CA GLY A 381 -3.75 6.98 -6.99
C GLY A 381 -4.65 7.42 -8.14
N VAL A 382 -4.47 8.64 -8.66
CA VAL A 382 -5.13 9.11 -9.89
C VAL A 382 -4.52 8.38 -11.09
N ARG A 383 -5.36 7.74 -11.90
CA ARG A 383 -4.94 6.94 -13.06
C ARG A 383 -5.62 7.35 -14.36
N ASP A 384 -6.72 8.06 -14.26
CA ASP A 384 -7.55 8.47 -15.40
C ASP A 384 -7.47 9.99 -15.59
N GLU A 385 -7.21 10.41 -16.82
CA GLU A 385 -7.25 11.83 -17.22
C GLU A 385 -8.58 12.49 -16.86
N ALA A 386 -9.67 11.73 -16.92
CA ALA A 386 -11.01 12.20 -16.59
C ALA A 386 -11.14 12.64 -15.12
N GLU A 387 -10.29 12.17 -14.20
CA GLU A 387 -10.30 12.69 -12.84
C GLU A 387 -9.81 14.15 -12.77
N ILE A 388 -8.92 14.57 -13.68
CA ILE A 388 -8.42 15.95 -13.74
C ILE A 388 -9.36 16.83 -14.58
N ARG A 389 -9.75 16.35 -15.79
CA ARG A 389 -10.53 17.09 -16.78
C ARG A 389 -12.03 16.83 -16.74
N GLY A 390 -12.52 15.94 -15.88
CA GLY A 390 -13.94 15.58 -15.82
C GLY A 390 -14.39 14.62 -16.92
N HIS A 391 -15.61 14.14 -16.78
CA HIS A 391 -16.29 13.30 -17.78
C HIS A 391 -17.24 14.14 -18.62
N ARG A 392 -17.41 13.77 -19.90
CA ARG A 392 -18.38 14.46 -20.77
C ARG A 392 -19.78 14.39 -20.17
N LYS A 393 -20.48 15.53 -20.12
CA LYS A 393 -21.79 15.69 -19.48
C LYS A 393 -22.88 14.74 -19.98
N THR A 394 -22.69 14.11 -21.15
CA THR A 394 -23.63 13.16 -21.74
C THR A 394 -23.69 11.80 -21.05
N TYR A 395 -22.75 11.48 -20.17
CA TYR A 395 -22.76 10.23 -19.43
C TYR A 395 -23.53 10.37 -18.12
N ILE A 396 -24.32 9.35 -17.78
CA ILE A 396 -25.00 9.30 -16.48
C ILE A 396 -23.96 9.21 -15.37
N GLY A 397 -23.99 10.14 -14.40
CA GLY A 397 -23.01 10.22 -13.35
C GLY A 397 -21.75 11.00 -13.70
N ALA A 398 -21.73 11.71 -14.85
CA ALA A 398 -20.65 12.61 -15.20
C ALA A 398 -20.45 13.69 -14.12
N MET A 399 -19.19 14.02 -13.86
CA MET A 399 -18.78 15.03 -12.88
C MET A 399 -17.67 15.88 -13.46
N PRO A 400 -17.56 17.16 -13.03
CA PRO A 400 -16.40 17.98 -13.36
C PRO A 400 -15.12 17.40 -12.76
N GLY A 401 -13.99 17.72 -13.37
CA GLY A 401 -12.68 17.32 -12.91
C GLY A 401 -12.32 17.91 -11.56
N ARG A 402 -11.27 17.36 -10.95
CA ARG A 402 -10.80 17.78 -9.61
C ARG A 402 -10.40 19.25 -9.56
N ILE A 403 -9.87 19.82 -10.65
CA ILE A 403 -9.47 21.23 -10.75
C ILE A 403 -10.70 22.12 -10.66
N VAL A 404 -11.70 21.87 -11.49
CA VAL A 404 -12.97 22.65 -11.50
C VAL A 404 -13.73 22.48 -10.19
N ASN A 405 -13.80 21.27 -9.65
CA ASN A 405 -14.35 21.03 -8.33
C ASN A 405 -13.59 21.79 -7.22
N GLY A 406 -12.28 21.92 -7.36
CA GLY A 406 -11.44 22.72 -6.47
C GLY A 406 -11.82 24.19 -6.50
N LEU A 407 -12.04 24.78 -7.68
CA LEU A 407 -12.53 26.16 -7.81
C LEU A 407 -13.91 26.32 -7.15
N ARG A 408 -14.84 25.40 -7.41
CA ARG A 408 -16.17 25.40 -6.79
C ARG A 408 -16.09 25.38 -5.26
N GLN A 409 -15.23 24.49 -4.71
CA GLN A 409 -15.02 24.39 -3.27
C GLN A 409 -14.40 25.64 -2.67
N ALA A 410 -13.48 26.28 -3.39
CA ALA A 410 -12.83 27.52 -2.96
C ALA A 410 -13.81 28.70 -2.94
N GLY A 411 -14.75 28.74 -3.89
CA GLY A 411 -15.69 29.85 -4.09
C GLY A 411 -15.04 31.15 -4.57
N VAL A 412 -13.78 31.07 -5.05
CA VAL A 412 -13.00 32.15 -5.67
C VAL A 412 -12.19 31.60 -6.84
N SER A 413 -11.88 32.47 -7.84
CA SER A 413 -11.10 32.09 -9.03
C SER A 413 -9.59 32.10 -8.81
N ASN A 414 -9.10 32.67 -7.73
CA ASN A 414 -7.67 32.79 -7.41
C ASN A 414 -7.25 32.04 -6.12
N PRO A 415 -7.71 30.80 -5.88
CA PRO A 415 -7.31 30.07 -4.69
C PRO A 415 -5.85 29.63 -4.75
N LEU A 416 -5.33 29.16 -3.61
CA LEU A 416 -4.14 28.30 -3.59
C LEU A 416 -4.59 26.84 -3.72
N MET A 417 -4.15 26.17 -4.78
CA MET A 417 -4.40 24.73 -5.00
C MET A 417 -3.14 23.93 -4.76
N LEU A 418 -3.19 23.07 -3.76
CA LEU A 418 -2.13 22.13 -3.47
C LEU A 418 -2.34 20.83 -4.26
N LEU A 419 -1.41 20.51 -5.14
CA LEU A 419 -1.32 19.25 -5.86
C LEU A 419 -0.43 18.31 -5.05
N ASP A 420 -1.05 17.46 -4.22
CA ASP A 420 -0.34 16.64 -3.26
C ASP A 420 0.00 15.26 -3.86
N GLU A 421 1.24 14.79 -3.63
CA GLU A 421 1.77 13.51 -4.13
C GLU A 421 1.84 13.42 -5.67
N ILE A 422 2.39 14.45 -6.33
CA ILE A 422 2.52 14.47 -7.80
C ILE A 422 3.47 13.39 -8.34
N ASP A 423 4.37 12.88 -7.51
CA ASP A 423 5.27 11.76 -7.80
C ASP A 423 4.56 10.40 -7.89
N LYS A 424 3.28 10.34 -7.51
CA LYS A 424 2.46 9.12 -7.56
C LYS A 424 1.51 9.09 -8.77
N VAL A 425 1.62 10.06 -9.64
CA VAL A 425 0.86 10.08 -10.90
C VAL A 425 1.42 9.03 -11.83
N SER A 426 0.60 8.06 -12.22
CA SER A 426 0.99 7.01 -13.17
C SER A 426 0.34 7.25 -14.53
N SER A 427 1.07 6.98 -15.60
CA SER A 427 0.53 6.89 -16.95
C SER A 427 0.07 5.45 -17.19
N ASP A 428 -1.24 5.21 -17.25
CA ASP A 428 -1.82 3.94 -17.64
C ASP A 428 -2.44 4.02 -19.05
N TYR A 429 -2.77 2.88 -19.63
CA TYR A 429 -3.39 2.71 -20.97
C TYR A 429 -4.70 3.49 -21.19
N LYS A 430 -5.27 4.15 -20.18
CA LYS A 430 -6.57 4.84 -20.23
C LYS A 430 -6.50 6.37 -20.38
N GLY A 431 -5.32 6.94 -20.52
CA GLY A 431 -5.13 8.38 -20.68
C GLY A 431 -3.84 8.86 -20.03
N ASP A 432 -3.32 9.99 -20.51
CA ASP A 432 -2.11 10.59 -19.96
C ASP A 432 -2.48 11.67 -18.95
N THR A 433 -2.59 11.29 -17.69
CA THR A 433 -2.82 12.22 -16.57
C THR A 433 -1.78 13.34 -16.52
N SER A 434 -0.54 13.04 -16.94
CA SER A 434 0.55 14.03 -16.99
C SER A 434 0.28 15.09 -18.06
N ALA A 435 -0.27 14.72 -19.22
CA ALA A 435 -0.65 15.67 -20.26
C ALA A 435 -1.78 16.61 -19.79
N ALA A 436 -2.75 16.08 -19.04
CA ALA A 436 -3.80 16.90 -18.43
C ALA A 436 -3.26 17.90 -17.42
N LEU A 437 -2.31 17.47 -16.58
CA LEU A 437 -1.65 18.35 -15.62
C LEU A 437 -0.74 19.38 -16.30
N LEU A 438 -0.12 19.06 -17.42
CA LEU A 438 0.65 20.03 -18.21
C LEU A 438 -0.20 21.21 -18.65
N GLU A 439 -1.42 20.96 -19.17
CA GLU A 439 -2.34 22.05 -19.55
C GLU A 439 -2.75 22.92 -18.34
N VAL A 440 -2.93 22.31 -17.17
CA VAL A 440 -3.27 23.03 -15.93
C VAL A 440 -2.12 23.90 -15.45
N LEU A 441 -0.89 23.39 -15.57
CA LEU A 441 0.31 23.99 -14.99
C LEU A 441 1.08 24.89 -15.98
N ASP A 442 0.74 24.85 -17.25
CA ASP A 442 1.37 25.71 -18.27
C ASP A 442 0.72 27.10 -18.27
N SER A 443 1.45 28.12 -17.91
CA SER A 443 0.97 29.51 -17.86
C SER A 443 0.46 30.04 -19.21
N GLU A 444 0.94 29.50 -20.35
CA GLU A 444 0.47 29.88 -21.68
C GLU A 444 -0.90 29.24 -22.01
N GLN A 445 -1.20 28.08 -21.44
CA GLN A 445 -2.39 27.28 -21.77
C GLN A 445 -3.48 27.35 -20.70
N ASN A 446 -3.11 27.51 -19.42
CA ASN A 446 -4.02 27.41 -18.29
C ASN A 446 -5.12 28.48 -18.27
N CYS A 447 -4.93 29.62 -18.92
CA CYS A 447 -5.95 30.66 -19.10
C CYS A 447 -7.15 30.19 -19.95
N ARG A 448 -7.02 29.06 -20.67
CA ARG A 448 -8.07 28.45 -21.50
C ARG A 448 -8.26 26.97 -21.19
N PHE A 449 -8.04 26.57 -19.95
CA PHE A 449 -8.23 25.19 -19.51
C PHE A 449 -9.64 24.70 -19.83
N ARG A 450 -9.76 23.50 -20.42
CA ARG A 450 -11.05 22.89 -20.77
C ARG A 450 -11.31 21.65 -19.98
N ASP A 451 -12.28 21.75 -19.08
CA ASP A 451 -12.89 20.59 -18.44
C ASP A 451 -13.94 19.99 -19.38
N HIS A 452 -13.96 18.64 -19.49
CA HIS A 452 -14.87 17.93 -20.39
C HIS A 452 -16.33 17.98 -19.94
N TYR A 453 -16.59 18.21 -18.64
CA TYR A 453 -17.93 18.38 -18.12
C TYR A 453 -18.46 19.77 -18.42
N ILE A 454 -17.65 20.79 -18.15
CA ILE A 454 -18.04 22.20 -18.34
C ILE A 454 -18.05 22.59 -19.83
N GLU A 455 -17.13 22.04 -20.62
CA GLU A 455 -16.96 22.32 -22.05
C GLU A 455 -16.80 23.82 -22.41
N MET A 456 -16.45 24.63 -21.43
CA MET A 456 -16.13 26.04 -21.59
C MET A 456 -14.71 26.31 -21.09
N PRO A 457 -14.00 27.29 -21.66
CA PRO A 457 -12.71 27.70 -21.10
C PRO A 457 -12.86 28.20 -19.66
N VAL A 458 -12.05 27.69 -18.77
CA VAL A 458 -11.92 28.17 -17.39
C VAL A 458 -10.54 28.77 -17.23
N ASP A 459 -10.47 30.01 -16.75
CA ASP A 459 -9.22 30.69 -16.55
C ASP A 459 -8.60 30.27 -15.19
N LEU A 460 -7.42 29.65 -15.27
CA LEU A 460 -6.64 29.22 -14.11
C LEU A 460 -5.40 30.09 -13.87
N SER A 461 -5.20 31.19 -14.62
CA SER A 461 -3.99 32.02 -14.58
C SER A 461 -3.74 32.66 -13.21
N GLU A 462 -4.80 32.95 -12.45
CA GLU A 462 -4.72 33.55 -11.12
C GLU A 462 -4.65 32.51 -9.99
N VAL A 463 -4.78 31.22 -10.31
CA VAL A 463 -4.65 30.13 -9.34
C VAL A 463 -3.17 29.98 -8.94
N LEU A 464 -2.91 29.95 -7.64
CA LEU A 464 -1.58 29.62 -7.14
C LEU A 464 -1.45 28.12 -6.98
N PHE A 465 -0.73 27.47 -7.88
CA PHE A 465 -0.44 26.05 -7.77
C PHE A 465 0.83 25.81 -6.96
N ILE A 466 0.75 24.91 -5.99
CA ILE A 466 1.90 24.36 -5.27
C ILE A 466 1.81 22.84 -5.38
N ALA A 467 2.91 22.20 -5.74
CA ALA A 467 3.00 20.74 -5.79
C ALA A 467 3.79 20.19 -4.59
N THR A 468 3.51 18.93 -4.23
CA THR A 468 4.36 18.20 -3.29
C THR A 468 4.74 16.84 -3.88
N ALA A 469 5.96 16.41 -3.60
CA ALA A 469 6.47 15.10 -3.98
C ALA A 469 7.32 14.52 -2.85
N ASN A 470 7.43 13.20 -2.80
CA ASN A 470 8.39 12.55 -1.90
C ASN A 470 9.74 12.37 -2.58
N GLU A 471 9.74 12.11 -3.88
CA GLU A 471 10.93 11.85 -4.70
C GLU A 471 10.82 12.56 -6.05
N VAL A 472 11.93 13.13 -6.52
CA VAL A 472 11.99 13.78 -7.83
C VAL A 472 11.86 12.76 -8.96
N SER A 473 12.41 11.56 -8.78
CA SER A 473 12.43 10.48 -9.78
C SER A 473 11.06 10.01 -10.23
N GLY A 474 10.03 10.16 -9.36
CA GLY A 474 8.65 9.83 -9.66
C GLY A 474 7.91 10.89 -10.48
N ILE A 475 8.47 12.09 -10.66
CA ILE A 475 7.83 13.17 -11.39
C ILE A 475 8.16 13.05 -12.88
N PRO A 476 7.17 13.05 -13.80
CA PRO A 476 7.41 13.09 -15.23
C PRO A 476 8.25 14.31 -15.66
N LYS A 477 9.28 14.09 -16.49
CA LYS A 477 10.19 15.16 -16.94
C LYS A 477 9.48 16.42 -17.46
N PRO A 478 8.43 16.33 -18.31
CA PRO A 478 7.76 17.54 -18.82
C PRO A 478 7.11 18.39 -17.72
N LEU A 479 6.67 17.77 -16.62
CA LEU A 479 6.16 18.48 -15.47
C LEU A 479 7.28 19.11 -14.64
N LEU A 480 8.39 18.36 -14.51
CA LEU A 480 9.57 18.81 -13.78
C LEU A 480 10.18 20.08 -14.37
N ASP A 481 10.23 20.18 -15.71
CA ASP A 481 10.78 21.35 -16.43
C ASP A 481 9.98 22.65 -16.17
N ARG A 482 8.76 22.57 -15.63
CA ARG A 482 7.89 23.70 -15.30
C ARG A 482 7.85 24.04 -13.81
N MET A 483 8.59 23.29 -13.00
CA MET A 483 8.54 23.40 -11.54
C MET A 483 9.86 23.92 -11.00
N GLU A 484 9.77 24.82 -10.05
CA GLU A 484 10.87 25.18 -9.16
C GLU A 484 10.90 24.23 -7.98
N LEU A 485 11.96 23.42 -7.88
CA LEU A 485 12.11 22.45 -6.80
C LEU A 485 12.65 23.11 -5.55
N ILE A 486 11.91 22.97 -4.45
CA ILE A 486 12.37 23.36 -3.11
C ILE A 486 12.51 22.08 -2.29
N GLU A 487 13.75 21.75 -1.93
CA GLU A 487 14.03 20.56 -1.15
C GLU A 487 13.72 20.77 0.34
N VAL A 488 12.83 19.96 0.88
CA VAL A 488 12.47 19.92 2.29
C VAL A 488 13.17 18.76 2.95
N SER A 489 14.32 19.00 3.56
CA SER A 489 15.17 17.99 4.15
C SER A 489 14.59 17.37 5.42
N SER A 490 15.25 16.30 5.89
CA SER A 490 14.93 15.65 7.17
C SER A 490 15.16 16.55 8.36
N TYR A 491 14.33 16.42 9.39
CA TYR A 491 14.52 17.16 10.65
C TYR A 491 15.58 16.54 11.54
N THR A 492 16.38 17.39 12.17
CA THR A 492 17.27 17.03 13.27
C THR A 492 16.46 16.62 14.50
N GLU A 493 17.10 15.95 15.46
CA GLU A 493 16.47 15.61 16.75
C GLU A 493 16.02 16.86 17.51
N ASN A 494 16.79 17.93 17.44
CA ASN A 494 16.48 19.21 18.07
C ASN A 494 15.27 19.89 17.42
N GLU A 495 15.22 19.92 16.07
CA GLU A 495 14.06 20.43 15.34
C GLU A 495 12.79 19.61 15.67
N LYS A 496 12.87 18.28 15.68
CA LYS A 496 11.76 17.41 16.09
C LYS A 496 11.28 17.70 17.50
N PHE A 497 12.22 17.97 18.41
CA PHE A 497 11.89 18.33 19.79
C PHE A 497 11.13 19.66 19.86
N HIS A 498 11.60 20.69 19.18
CA HIS A 498 10.93 21.99 19.15
C HIS A 498 9.56 21.90 18.47
N ILE A 499 9.48 21.25 17.31
CA ILE A 499 8.20 21.01 16.61
C ILE A 499 7.22 20.24 17.53
N ALA A 500 7.70 19.23 18.24
CA ALA A 500 6.86 18.49 19.18
C ALA A 500 6.34 19.36 20.31
N LYS A 501 7.21 20.17 20.92
CA LYS A 501 6.92 20.98 22.09
C LYS A 501 6.01 22.16 21.75
N GLU A 502 6.30 22.87 20.66
CA GLU A 502 5.64 24.12 20.29
C GLU A 502 4.33 23.87 19.53
N HIS A 503 4.26 22.82 18.69
CA HIS A 503 3.11 22.60 17.81
C HIS A 503 2.37 21.29 18.09
N LEU A 504 3.07 20.12 18.12
CA LEU A 504 2.37 18.84 18.09
C LEU A 504 1.66 18.50 19.40
N VAL A 505 2.27 18.82 20.55
CA VAL A 505 1.69 18.52 21.88
C VAL A 505 0.37 19.27 22.05
N GLU A 506 0.35 20.56 21.80
CA GLU A 506 -0.85 21.39 21.95
C GLU A 506 -1.94 20.99 20.93
N LYS A 507 -1.56 20.74 19.68
CA LYS A 507 -2.45 20.23 18.65
C LYS A 507 -3.09 18.91 19.06
N GLN A 508 -2.31 17.97 19.61
CA GLN A 508 -2.83 16.67 20.03
C GLN A 508 -3.65 16.74 21.31
N LYS A 509 -3.33 17.64 22.25
CA LYS A 509 -4.17 17.92 23.43
C LYS A 509 -5.55 18.43 22.98
N SER A 510 -5.58 19.47 22.16
CA SER A 510 -6.82 20.05 21.64
C SER A 510 -7.66 19.01 20.90
N LYS A 511 -7.04 18.21 20.01
CA LYS A 511 -7.71 17.16 19.24
C LYS A 511 -8.32 16.04 20.12
N ASN A 512 -7.75 15.80 21.29
CA ASN A 512 -8.25 14.79 22.23
C ASN A 512 -9.04 15.38 23.40
N GLY A 513 -9.42 16.68 23.37
CA GLY A 513 -10.25 17.33 24.37
C GLY A 513 -9.55 17.55 25.72
N ILE A 514 -8.22 17.59 25.75
CA ILE A 514 -7.43 17.77 26.98
C ILE A 514 -7.08 19.25 27.15
N LYS A 515 -7.35 19.82 28.31
CA LYS A 515 -6.95 21.20 28.65
C LYS A 515 -5.45 21.28 28.88
N LYS A 516 -4.87 22.51 28.71
CA LYS A 516 -3.42 22.73 28.82
C LYS A 516 -2.84 22.25 30.15
N GLU A 517 -3.54 22.45 31.23
CA GLU A 517 -3.10 22.17 32.60
C GLU A 517 -3.22 20.67 32.95
N GLN A 518 -4.10 19.93 32.26
CA GLN A 518 -4.38 18.52 32.58
C GLN A 518 -3.31 17.52 32.12
N LEU A 519 -2.48 17.89 31.16
CA LEU A 519 -1.42 17.02 30.66
C LEU A 519 -0.12 17.82 30.51
N THR A 520 0.94 17.35 31.16
CA THR A 520 2.30 17.86 31.00
C THR A 520 3.22 16.74 30.54
N ILE A 521 3.92 16.96 29.44
CA ILE A 521 4.97 16.04 28.95
C ILE A 521 6.31 16.74 29.16
N THR A 522 7.20 16.10 29.95
CA THR A 522 8.51 16.68 30.22
C THR A 522 9.42 16.64 28.99
N ASP A 523 10.33 17.62 28.88
CA ASP A 523 11.30 17.68 27.77
C ASP A 523 12.10 16.40 27.61
N GLY A 524 12.48 15.78 28.74
CA GLY A 524 13.17 14.51 28.72
C GLY A 524 12.31 13.36 28.17
N ALA A 525 11.01 13.35 28.46
CA ALA A 525 10.10 12.35 27.88
C ALA A 525 9.91 12.57 26.37
N LEU A 526 9.83 13.81 25.89
CA LEU A 526 9.75 14.12 24.47
C LEU A 526 10.99 13.66 23.71
N LYS A 527 12.20 13.90 24.27
CA LYS A 527 13.44 13.40 23.67
C LYS A 527 13.49 11.87 23.61
N ASP A 528 13.03 11.20 24.67
CA ASP A 528 12.97 9.75 24.67
C ASP A 528 11.90 9.20 23.70
N ILE A 529 10.78 9.91 23.49
CA ILE A 529 9.80 9.54 22.46
C ILE A 529 10.44 9.60 21.07
N ILE A 530 11.19 10.66 20.77
CA ILE A 530 11.88 10.83 19.49
C ILE A 530 12.89 9.72 19.27
N ARG A 531 13.72 9.41 20.26
CA ARG A 531 14.82 8.45 20.14
C ARG A 531 14.41 6.98 20.18
N LEU A 532 13.45 6.65 21.05
CA LEU A 532 13.15 5.26 21.38
C LEU A 532 11.84 4.73 20.79
N TYR A 533 10.94 5.61 20.36
CA TYR A 533 9.62 5.20 19.87
C TYR A 533 9.34 5.60 18.44
N THR A 534 10.15 6.49 17.85
CA THR A 534 10.02 6.94 16.47
C THR A 534 11.35 6.88 15.72
N ARG A 535 11.29 6.45 14.44
CA ARG A 535 12.43 6.46 13.52
C ARG A 535 11.89 6.89 12.16
N GLU A 536 12.06 8.16 11.84
CA GLU A 536 11.52 8.77 10.63
C GLU A 536 12.26 10.06 10.29
N ALA A 537 12.26 10.45 9.01
CA ALA A 537 12.82 11.71 8.53
C ALA A 537 12.03 12.93 9.07
N GLY A 538 10.71 12.85 9.05
CA GLY A 538 9.79 13.89 9.50
C GLY A 538 9.28 13.70 10.93
N VAL A 539 8.03 14.11 11.17
CA VAL A 539 7.36 14.10 12.49
C VAL A 539 6.00 13.40 12.50
N ARG A 540 5.65 12.64 11.46
CA ARG A 540 4.33 11.99 11.34
C ARG A 540 4.12 10.88 12.36
N SER A 541 5.13 10.04 12.58
CA SER A 541 5.11 8.99 13.60
C SER A 541 5.17 9.58 15.01
N LEU A 542 5.93 10.66 15.18
CA LEU A 542 6.01 11.42 16.42
C LEU A 542 4.65 12.01 16.79
N GLU A 543 3.96 12.64 15.85
CA GLU A 543 2.58 13.13 16.06
C GLU A 543 1.62 12.01 16.46
N ARG A 544 1.68 10.85 15.78
CA ARG A 544 0.87 9.68 16.12
C ARG A 544 1.17 9.13 17.51
N THR A 545 2.44 9.13 17.89
CA THR A 545 2.88 8.62 19.19
C THR A 545 2.47 9.55 20.32
N ILE A 546 2.59 10.86 20.14
CA ILE A 546 2.07 11.88 21.05
C ILE A 546 0.53 11.74 21.16
N GLY A 547 -0.17 11.56 20.03
CA GLY A 547 -1.61 11.33 20.02
C GLY A 547 -2.03 10.05 20.76
N LYS A 548 -1.24 8.97 20.66
CA LYS A 548 -1.45 7.75 21.45
C LYS A 548 -1.30 8.00 22.96
N LEU A 549 -0.31 8.79 23.34
CA LEU A 549 -0.08 9.21 24.72
C LEU A 549 -1.24 10.06 25.22
N CYS A 550 -1.66 11.07 24.45
CA CYS A 550 -2.81 11.92 24.79
C CYS A 550 -4.10 11.09 24.98
N ARG A 551 -4.40 10.12 24.14
CA ARG A 551 -5.56 9.24 24.31
C ARG A 551 -5.51 8.44 25.61
N LYS A 552 -4.35 7.96 26.02
CA LYS A 552 -4.21 7.24 27.30
C LYS A 552 -4.37 8.19 28.50
N ALA A 553 -3.78 9.38 28.41
CA ALA A 553 -3.96 10.42 29.41
C ALA A 553 -5.44 10.87 29.50
N ALA A 554 -6.10 11.05 28.38
CA ALA A 554 -7.53 11.37 28.34
C ALA A 554 -8.40 10.33 29.06
N ARG A 555 -8.03 9.03 28.97
CA ARG A 555 -8.73 7.96 29.70
C ARG A 555 -8.56 8.09 31.22
N GLU A 556 -7.41 8.55 31.69
CA GLU A 556 -7.16 8.80 33.13
C GLU A 556 -7.91 10.05 33.59
N ILE A 557 -7.82 11.14 32.85
CA ILE A 557 -8.53 12.42 33.10
C ILE A 557 -10.06 12.23 33.07
N PHE A 558 -10.57 11.35 32.19
CA PHE A 558 -12.01 11.04 32.16
C PHE A 558 -12.52 10.34 33.41
N LYS A 559 -11.68 9.57 34.10
CA LYS A 559 -12.03 8.92 35.37
C LYS A 559 -12.01 9.90 36.53
N ASP A 560 -11.12 10.87 36.46
CA ASP A 560 -10.95 11.93 37.46
C ASP A 560 -10.68 13.25 36.73
N SER A 561 -11.70 14.08 36.64
CA SER A 561 -11.66 15.35 35.88
C SER A 561 -10.68 16.38 36.43
N GLU A 562 -10.24 16.25 37.69
CA GLU A 562 -9.25 17.11 38.33
C GLU A 562 -7.82 16.57 38.22
N ALA A 563 -7.65 15.36 37.71
CA ALA A 563 -6.34 14.74 37.58
C ALA A 563 -5.43 15.51 36.61
N ALA A 564 -4.25 15.88 37.07
CA ALA A 564 -3.17 16.40 36.26
C ALA A 564 -2.17 15.28 35.95
N VAL A 565 -2.15 14.83 34.70
CA VAL A 565 -1.26 13.77 34.23
C VAL A 565 0.10 14.34 33.87
N LYS A 566 1.16 13.85 34.52
CA LYS A 566 2.56 14.24 34.20
C LYS A 566 3.30 13.04 33.60
N VAL A 567 3.70 13.18 32.35
CA VAL A 567 4.49 12.17 31.63
C VAL A 567 5.97 12.51 31.73
N THR A 568 6.73 11.56 32.26
CA THR A 568 8.18 11.65 32.50
C THR A 568 8.90 10.47 31.84
N LYS A 569 10.22 10.50 31.78
CA LYS A 569 11.03 9.36 31.29
C LYS A 569 10.68 8.04 31.99
N THR A 570 10.46 8.09 33.31
CA THR A 570 10.25 6.90 34.13
C THR A 570 8.91 6.22 33.90
N ASN A 571 7.85 6.98 33.64
CA ASN A 571 6.50 6.42 33.40
C ASN A 571 6.13 6.32 31.90
N LEU A 572 7.01 6.74 31.00
CA LEU A 572 6.78 6.71 29.57
C LEU A 572 6.40 5.29 29.06
N LYS A 573 7.05 4.27 29.62
CA LYS A 573 6.79 2.87 29.31
C LYS A 573 5.35 2.44 29.64
N THR A 574 4.73 3.00 30.66
CA THR A 574 3.32 2.73 31.01
C THR A 574 2.37 3.22 29.92
N TYR A 575 2.67 4.37 29.31
CA TYR A 575 1.85 4.98 28.26
C TYR A 575 2.10 4.38 26.87
N LEU A 576 3.36 4.14 26.50
CA LEU A 576 3.72 3.75 25.13
C LEU A 576 4.08 2.27 24.98
N GLY A 577 4.34 1.57 26.08
CA GLY A 577 4.89 0.21 26.09
C GLY A 577 6.41 0.19 26.02
N ASN A 578 7.00 -0.96 25.73
CA ASN A 578 8.44 -1.07 25.59
C ASN A 578 8.96 -0.19 24.45
N PRO A 579 10.18 0.36 24.57
CA PRO A 579 10.85 1.04 23.47
C PRO A 579 10.87 0.17 22.22
N LYS A 580 10.61 0.79 21.07
CA LYS A 580 10.61 0.11 19.77
C LYS A 580 12.00 0.03 19.17
N TYR A 581 12.81 1.02 19.48
CA TYR A 581 14.17 1.16 18.97
C TYR A 581 15.13 1.21 20.13
N SER A 582 16.21 0.47 20.02
CA SER A 582 17.36 0.61 20.89
C SER A 582 18.25 1.70 20.31
N PRO A 583 18.90 2.52 21.14
CA PRO A 583 19.92 3.43 20.65
C PRO A 583 20.98 2.61 19.90
N GLU A 584 21.23 2.95 18.64
CA GLU A 584 22.37 2.39 17.94
C GLU A 584 23.62 2.78 18.71
N LYS A 585 24.46 1.80 19.02
CA LYS A 585 25.73 2.04 19.72
C LYS A 585 26.85 1.98 18.68
N LYS A 586 27.78 2.88 18.78
CA LYS A 586 29.09 2.71 18.10
C LYS A 586 29.78 1.48 18.69
N ASN A 587 30.65 0.86 17.91
CA ASN A 587 31.51 -0.20 18.43
C ASN A 587 32.39 0.38 19.52
N ASP A 588 32.57 -0.35 20.60
CA ASP A 588 33.36 0.14 21.76
C ASP A 588 34.87 0.10 21.47
N HIS A 589 35.31 -0.76 20.57
CA HIS A 589 36.72 -0.99 20.21
C HIS A 589 36.93 -1.01 18.72
N ALA A 590 38.17 -0.83 18.28
CA ALA A 590 38.60 -1.03 16.90
C ALA A 590 38.58 -2.52 16.58
N GLU A 591 38.01 -2.88 15.45
CA GLU A 591 37.80 -4.27 15.01
C GLU A 591 38.36 -4.49 13.60
N VAL A 592 38.78 -5.74 13.34
CA VAL A 592 39.23 -6.16 12.02
C VAL A 592 38.02 -6.57 11.18
N GLY A 593 37.95 -6.10 9.92
CA GLY A 593 36.89 -6.46 8.98
C GLY A 593 35.55 -5.79 9.23
N ILE A 594 35.42 -4.93 10.23
CA ILE A 594 34.17 -4.23 10.57
C ILE A 594 34.34 -2.73 10.33
N VAL A 595 33.51 -2.17 9.46
CA VAL A 595 33.58 -0.74 9.11
C VAL A 595 32.16 -0.15 9.05
N ARG A 596 32.04 1.08 9.52
CA ARG A 596 30.77 1.80 9.53
C ARG A 596 30.65 2.71 8.33
N GLY A 597 29.67 2.41 7.49
CA GLY A 597 29.24 3.23 6.38
C GLY A 597 28.05 4.10 6.73
N LEU A 598 27.76 5.07 5.88
CA LEU A 598 26.61 5.95 5.98
C LEU A 598 25.71 5.79 4.75
N ALA A 599 24.44 5.57 4.98
CA ALA A 599 23.43 5.46 3.92
C ALA A 599 22.28 6.42 4.16
N TRP A 600 21.53 6.65 3.11
CA TRP A 600 20.30 7.43 3.12
C TRP A 600 19.13 6.53 2.68
N THR A 601 17.99 6.70 3.33
CA THR A 601 16.75 5.99 3.05
C THR A 601 15.58 6.96 3.08
N SER A 602 14.41 6.54 2.62
CA SER A 602 13.18 7.33 2.70
C SER A 602 12.75 7.70 4.14
N VAL A 603 13.34 7.06 5.14
CA VAL A 603 13.09 7.37 6.57
C VAL A 603 14.18 8.23 7.20
N GLY A 604 15.20 8.64 6.44
CA GLY A 604 16.33 9.46 6.86
C GLY A 604 17.68 8.75 6.74
N GLY A 605 18.72 9.36 7.29
CA GLY A 605 20.05 8.76 7.33
C GLY A 605 20.11 7.58 8.29
N VAL A 606 20.88 6.58 7.90
CA VAL A 606 21.16 5.38 8.71
C VAL A 606 22.64 5.05 8.63
N THR A 607 23.18 4.41 9.67
CA THR A 607 24.51 3.83 9.58
C THR A 607 24.42 2.36 9.15
N LEU A 608 25.38 1.95 8.37
CA LEU A 608 25.51 0.57 7.90
C LEU A 608 26.79 -0.01 8.51
N GLU A 609 26.67 -1.12 9.19
CA GLU A 609 27.84 -1.90 9.57
C GLU A 609 28.16 -2.87 8.43
N VAL A 610 29.37 -2.77 7.91
CA VAL A 610 29.88 -3.67 6.87
C VAL A 610 30.87 -4.61 7.52
N GLU A 611 30.51 -5.88 7.58
CA GLU A 611 31.34 -6.95 8.11
C GLU A 611 31.98 -7.74 6.96
N VAL A 612 33.27 -7.94 7.01
CA VAL A 612 33.99 -8.75 6.03
C VAL A 612 34.77 -9.84 6.75
N ASN A 613 34.59 -11.05 6.28
CA ASN A 613 35.36 -12.20 6.73
C ASN A 613 36.08 -12.85 5.56
N VAL A 614 37.31 -13.32 5.80
CA VAL A 614 38.13 -14.01 4.82
C VAL A 614 38.22 -15.47 5.26
N LEU A 615 37.81 -16.37 4.42
CA LEU A 615 37.71 -17.80 4.68
C LEU A 615 38.52 -18.59 3.65
N PRO A 616 39.13 -19.73 4.02
CA PRO A 616 39.68 -20.64 3.00
C PRO A 616 38.61 -21.03 1.97
N GLY A 617 38.90 -20.89 0.70
CA GLY A 617 37.90 -21.12 -0.35
C GLY A 617 38.48 -21.19 -1.74
N LYS A 618 37.71 -20.79 -2.75
CA LYS A 618 38.05 -20.87 -4.19
C LYS A 618 38.14 -19.49 -4.87
N GLY A 619 38.14 -18.42 -4.12
CA GLY A 619 38.17 -17.04 -4.63
C GLY A 619 36.80 -16.44 -4.90
N GLU A 620 35.75 -16.92 -4.27
CA GLU A 620 34.40 -16.41 -4.42
C GLU A 620 34.18 -15.15 -3.60
N LEU A 621 33.40 -14.19 -4.16
CA LEU A 621 32.87 -13.06 -3.43
C LEU A 621 31.43 -13.39 -2.99
N VAL A 622 31.25 -13.66 -1.70
CA VAL A 622 29.95 -13.97 -1.13
C VAL A 622 29.33 -12.70 -0.55
N LEU A 623 28.12 -12.36 -0.97
CA LEU A 623 27.41 -11.15 -0.55
C LEU A 623 26.12 -11.52 0.15
N THR A 624 25.91 -11.05 1.39
CA THR A 624 24.72 -11.27 2.18
C THR A 624 24.19 -9.98 2.79
N GLY A 625 22.87 -9.88 3.08
CA GLY A 625 22.23 -8.72 3.69
C GLY A 625 21.20 -8.02 2.78
N LYS A 626 20.62 -8.72 1.79
CA LYS A 626 19.65 -8.18 0.80
C LYS A 626 20.18 -6.95 0.05
N LEU A 627 21.37 -7.10 -0.55
CA LEU A 627 21.98 -6.06 -1.35
C LEU A 627 21.33 -6.00 -2.73
N GLY A 628 20.97 -4.78 -3.17
CA GLY A 628 20.53 -4.52 -4.53
C GLY A 628 21.66 -4.64 -5.55
N ASP A 629 21.34 -4.54 -6.83
CA ASP A 629 22.31 -4.84 -7.91
C ASP A 629 23.41 -3.77 -7.98
N VAL A 630 23.08 -2.49 -7.77
CA VAL A 630 24.09 -1.40 -7.74
C VAL A 630 25.09 -1.60 -6.59
N MET A 631 24.61 -2.05 -5.43
CA MET A 631 25.49 -2.30 -4.29
C MET A 631 26.38 -3.54 -4.50
N LYS A 632 25.87 -4.56 -5.21
CA LYS A 632 26.69 -5.74 -5.63
C LYS A 632 27.79 -5.34 -6.60
N GLU A 633 27.48 -4.50 -7.60
CA GLU A 633 28.47 -3.95 -8.52
C GLU A 633 29.55 -3.11 -7.78
N SER A 634 29.10 -2.29 -6.83
CA SER A 634 30.01 -1.52 -5.97
C SER A 634 30.95 -2.42 -5.14
N ALA A 635 30.45 -3.54 -4.64
CA ALA A 635 31.29 -4.53 -3.94
C ALA A 635 32.32 -5.18 -4.87
N GLN A 636 31.95 -5.48 -6.11
CA GLN A 636 32.86 -6.02 -7.13
C GLN A 636 33.95 -5.00 -7.53
N ALA A 637 33.56 -3.72 -7.69
CA ALA A 637 34.49 -2.63 -7.97
C ALA A 637 35.47 -2.43 -6.81
N ALA A 638 34.98 -2.46 -5.59
CA ALA A 638 35.80 -2.36 -4.39
C ALA A 638 36.81 -3.53 -4.28
N LEU A 639 36.38 -4.77 -4.54
CA LEU A 639 37.25 -5.93 -4.56
C LEU A 639 38.32 -5.81 -5.65
N SER A 640 37.94 -5.38 -6.87
CA SER A 640 38.86 -5.20 -7.96
C SER A 640 39.93 -4.15 -7.62
N TYR A 641 39.52 -3.07 -6.97
CA TYR A 641 40.46 -2.07 -6.49
C TYR A 641 41.40 -2.63 -5.40
N VAL A 642 40.88 -3.30 -4.39
CA VAL A 642 41.70 -3.91 -3.33
C VAL A 642 42.70 -4.90 -3.91
N ARG A 643 42.31 -5.72 -4.88
CA ARG A 643 43.21 -6.60 -5.60
C ARG A 643 44.35 -5.83 -6.30
N SER A 644 44.03 -4.68 -6.90
CA SER A 644 45.03 -3.87 -7.64
C SER A 644 46.11 -3.26 -6.74
N ILE A 645 45.86 -3.09 -5.45
CA ILE A 645 46.79 -2.51 -4.49
C ILE A 645 47.46 -3.57 -3.57
N SER A 646 47.07 -4.83 -3.71
CA SER A 646 47.47 -5.93 -2.82
C SER A 646 48.97 -6.15 -2.73
N GLU A 647 49.68 -5.99 -3.85
CA GLU A 647 51.14 -6.14 -3.85
C GLU A 647 51.83 -5.16 -2.90
N GLY A 648 51.33 -3.93 -2.77
CA GLY A 648 51.83 -2.93 -1.82
C GLY A 648 51.71 -3.32 -0.34
N TYR A 649 50.85 -4.29 -0.02
CA TYR A 649 50.62 -4.83 1.34
C TYR A 649 51.24 -6.21 1.55
N GLY A 650 52.01 -6.69 0.54
CA GLY A 650 52.64 -8.01 0.62
C GLY A 650 51.67 -9.19 0.46
N ILE A 651 50.52 -8.97 -0.11
CA ILE A 651 49.50 -9.99 -0.33
C ILE A 651 49.78 -10.63 -1.70
N ASP A 652 49.97 -11.96 -1.68
CA ASP A 652 50.20 -12.74 -2.88
C ASP A 652 48.95 -12.78 -3.80
N ALA A 653 49.16 -12.77 -5.11
CA ALA A 653 48.09 -12.94 -6.09
C ALA A 653 47.30 -14.25 -5.92
N GLU A 654 47.97 -15.31 -5.44
CA GLU A 654 47.32 -16.59 -5.12
C GLU A 654 46.33 -16.50 -3.96
N PHE A 655 46.44 -15.47 -3.09
CA PHE A 655 45.52 -15.27 -1.96
C PHE A 655 44.06 -15.28 -2.45
N TYR A 656 43.77 -14.55 -3.51
CA TYR A 656 42.40 -14.41 -4.07
C TYR A 656 41.90 -15.66 -4.80
N THR A 657 42.68 -16.68 -4.97
CA THR A 657 42.28 -17.99 -5.51
C THR A 657 42.09 -19.05 -4.42
N LYS A 658 42.63 -18.77 -3.23
CA LYS A 658 42.62 -19.71 -2.09
C LYS A 658 41.67 -19.28 -0.96
N HIS A 659 41.15 -18.03 -1.03
CA HIS A 659 40.27 -17.51 0.02
C HIS A 659 39.03 -16.90 -0.59
N ASP A 660 37.88 -17.19 0.01
CA ASP A 660 36.61 -16.55 -0.27
C ASP A 660 36.47 -15.32 0.62
N ILE A 661 35.93 -14.24 0.06
CA ILE A 661 35.65 -13.01 0.77
C ILE A 661 34.16 -12.90 0.97
N HIS A 662 33.70 -12.95 2.23
CA HIS A 662 32.29 -12.83 2.56
C HIS A 662 32.01 -11.46 3.14
N ILE A 663 31.20 -10.66 2.43
CA ILE A 663 30.68 -9.37 2.91
C ILE A 663 29.26 -9.59 3.43
N HIS A 664 29.06 -9.21 4.68
CA HIS A 664 27.77 -9.20 5.30
C HIS A 664 27.38 -7.78 5.73
N ILE A 665 26.18 -7.33 5.38
CA ILE A 665 25.62 -6.09 5.89
C ILE A 665 24.37 -6.45 6.69
N PRO A 666 24.46 -6.40 8.05
CA PRO A 666 23.36 -6.75 8.94
C PRO A 666 22.05 -6.01 8.64
N GLU A 667 20.95 -6.37 9.30
CA GLU A 667 19.59 -5.86 9.07
C GLU A 667 18.97 -6.28 7.72
N GLY A 668 18.95 -7.57 7.43
CA GLY A 668 18.39 -8.16 6.20
C GLY A 668 16.88 -7.91 5.96
N ALA A 669 16.19 -7.24 6.88
CA ALA A 669 14.79 -6.88 6.71
C ALA A 669 14.58 -5.68 5.73
N VAL A 670 15.61 -4.82 5.58
CA VAL A 670 15.56 -3.62 4.73
C VAL A 670 16.44 -3.85 3.50
N PRO A 671 15.90 -3.75 2.27
CA PRO A 671 16.70 -3.76 1.06
C PRO A 671 17.67 -2.58 1.06
N LYS A 672 18.91 -2.83 0.65
CA LYS A 672 19.97 -1.84 0.58
C LYS A 672 20.49 -1.78 -0.84
N ASP A 673 20.48 -0.59 -1.43
CA ASP A 673 20.99 -0.37 -2.79
C ASP A 673 21.66 1.00 -2.89
N GLY A 674 22.68 1.09 -3.74
CA GLY A 674 23.40 2.32 -4.03
C GLY A 674 24.92 2.15 -3.99
N PRO A 675 25.67 2.99 -4.72
CA PRO A 675 27.12 2.88 -4.88
C PRO A 675 27.90 3.48 -3.68
N SER A 676 27.25 4.26 -2.82
CA SER A 676 27.92 5.08 -1.79
C SER A 676 28.61 4.31 -0.64
N ALA A 677 28.45 2.98 -0.61
CA ALA A 677 29.15 2.11 0.33
C ALA A 677 30.51 1.59 -0.19
N GLY A 678 30.92 2.00 -1.38
CA GLY A 678 32.12 1.49 -2.05
C GLY A 678 33.39 1.62 -1.24
N ILE A 679 33.69 2.82 -0.69
CA ILE A 679 34.87 3.01 0.17
C ILE A 679 34.76 2.24 1.48
N THR A 680 33.56 2.05 2.03
CA THR A 680 33.30 1.29 3.26
C THR A 680 33.63 -0.18 3.04
N MET A 681 33.12 -0.77 1.94
CA MET A 681 33.39 -2.16 1.58
C MET A 681 34.88 -2.39 1.27
N ALA A 682 35.51 -1.46 0.54
CA ALA A 682 36.94 -1.53 0.27
C ALA A 682 37.79 -1.49 1.54
N THR A 683 37.43 -0.61 2.51
CA THR A 683 38.12 -0.51 3.80
C THR A 683 37.94 -1.77 4.62
N ALA A 684 36.73 -2.33 4.66
CA ALA A 684 36.43 -3.55 5.40
C ALA A 684 37.17 -4.77 4.80
N MET A 685 37.20 -4.88 3.45
CA MET A 685 37.96 -5.92 2.77
C MET A 685 39.47 -5.80 3.06
N LEU A 686 40.02 -4.60 2.90
CA LEU A 686 41.45 -4.37 3.15
C LEU A 686 41.80 -4.68 4.61
N SER A 687 40.95 -4.28 5.55
CA SER A 687 41.08 -4.59 6.97
C SER A 687 41.13 -6.10 7.23
N ALA A 688 40.15 -6.84 6.71
CA ALA A 688 40.05 -8.29 6.89
C ALA A 688 41.22 -9.05 6.23
N ILE A 689 41.69 -8.58 5.06
CA ILE A 689 42.80 -9.22 4.34
C ILE A 689 44.16 -8.94 5.02
N THR A 690 44.32 -7.74 5.56
CA THR A 690 45.60 -7.32 6.17
C THR A 690 45.66 -7.50 7.71
N ASP A 691 44.57 -7.98 8.30
CA ASP A 691 44.40 -8.13 9.77
C ASP A 691 44.64 -6.81 10.54
N ARG A 692 44.31 -5.68 9.93
CA ARG A 692 44.48 -4.35 10.52
C ARG A 692 43.14 -3.83 11.04
N PRO A 693 43.02 -3.49 12.33
CA PRO A 693 41.77 -3.01 12.88
C PRO A 693 41.41 -1.61 12.39
N VAL A 694 40.13 -1.40 12.20
CA VAL A 694 39.54 -0.10 11.82
C VAL A 694 39.00 0.61 13.08
N ARG A 695 39.23 1.90 13.15
CA ARG A 695 38.78 2.75 14.27
C ARG A 695 37.24 2.74 14.40
N ALA A 696 36.76 2.53 15.63
CA ALA A 696 35.32 2.50 15.94
C ALA A 696 34.62 3.88 15.88
N ASP A 697 35.39 4.98 15.92
CA ASP A 697 34.89 6.36 15.90
C ASP A 697 34.92 6.99 14.51
N VAL A 698 35.20 6.22 13.47
CA VAL A 698 35.24 6.63 12.08
C VAL A 698 34.05 6.04 11.33
N ALA A 699 33.38 6.86 10.52
CA ALA A 699 32.44 6.43 9.51
C ALA A 699 32.81 7.02 8.16
N MET A 700 32.30 6.43 7.09
CA MET A 700 32.63 6.87 5.74
C MET A 700 31.49 6.69 4.75
N THR A 701 31.51 7.46 3.70
CA THR A 701 30.60 7.33 2.56
C THR A 701 31.31 7.80 1.29
N GLY A 702 31.11 7.08 0.21
CA GLY A 702 31.70 7.42 -1.11
C GLY A 702 31.64 6.22 -2.05
N GLU A 703 31.44 6.50 -3.32
CA GLU A 703 31.59 5.52 -4.38
C GLU A 703 33.08 5.36 -4.70
N ILE A 704 33.53 4.14 -4.96
CA ILE A 704 34.92 3.86 -5.31
C ILE A 704 35.03 3.46 -6.78
N THR A 705 36.04 4.01 -7.46
CA THR A 705 36.37 3.56 -8.81
C THR A 705 37.46 2.46 -8.78
N LEU A 706 37.61 1.75 -9.89
CA LEU A 706 38.69 0.73 -10.06
C LEU A 706 40.11 1.26 -9.87
N ARG A 707 40.29 2.57 -9.80
CA ARG A 707 41.59 3.26 -9.58
C ARG A 707 41.67 3.95 -8.23
N GLY A 708 40.71 3.69 -7.32
CA GLY A 708 40.68 4.21 -5.96
C GLY A 708 40.32 5.69 -5.86
N ARG A 709 39.70 6.31 -6.88
CA ARG A 709 39.09 7.63 -6.72
C ARG A 709 37.79 7.49 -5.93
N VAL A 710 37.50 8.49 -5.12
CA VAL A 710 36.26 8.59 -4.36
C VAL A 710 35.34 9.57 -5.07
N LEU A 711 34.18 9.08 -5.52
CA LEU A 711 33.19 9.87 -6.27
C LEU A 711 32.10 10.42 -5.35
N PRO A 712 31.46 11.54 -5.76
CA PRO A 712 30.43 12.22 -4.97
C PRO A 712 29.18 11.36 -4.74
N ILE A 713 28.46 11.71 -3.69
CA ILE A 713 27.27 10.99 -3.22
C ILE A 713 26.13 11.97 -2.92
N GLY A 714 24.89 11.45 -2.93
CA GLY A 714 23.72 12.21 -2.49
C GLY A 714 23.40 12.02 -1.01
N GLY A 715 22.57 12.93 -0.46
CA GLY A 715 22.03 12.85 0.91
C GLY A 715 23.10 13.02 2.00
N LEU A 716 24.09 13.90 1.80
CA LEU A 716 25.17 14.12 2.75
C LEU A 716 24.64 14.59 4.10
N LYS A 717 23.66 15.47 4.14
CA LYS A 717 23.06 16.01 5.39
C LYS A 717 22.49 14.88 6.26
N GLU A 718 21.70 13.99 5.68
CA GLU A 718 21.08 12.85 6.36
C GLU A 718 22.14 11.86 6.88
N LYS A 719 23.19 11.63 6.10
CA LYS A 719 24.29 10.74 6.46
C LYS A 719 25.09 11.30 7.65
N LEU A 720 25.39 12.59 7.67
CA LEU A 720 26.05 13.25 8.78
C LEU A 720 25.19 13.28 10.04
N LEU A 721 23.87 13.49 9.88
CA LEU A 721 22.92 13.35 10.99
C LEU A 721 22.97 11.97 11.64
N ALA A 722 22.98 10.91 10.83
CA ALA A 722 23.08 9.54 11.34
C ALA A 722 24.40 9.31 12.09
N ALA A 723 25.52 9.79 11.54
CA ALA A 723 26.83 9.72 12.18
C ALA A 723 26.84 10.43 13.55
N LYS A 724 26.23 11.62 13.61
CA LYS A 724 26.13 12.41 14.85
C LYS A 724 25.32 11.71 15.94
N VAL A 725 24.17 11.14 15.59
CA VAL A 725 23.29 10.43 16.54
C VAL A 725 24.02 9.29 17.23
N ILE A 726 24.90 8.58 16.53
CA ILE A 726 25.69 7.46 17.08
C ILE A 726 26.93 7.95 17.82
N GLY A 727 27.33 9.21 17.62
CA GLY A 727 28.54 9.78 18.27
C GLY A 727 29.81 9.43 17.53
N ILE A 728 29.80 9.29 16.23
CA ILE A 728 30.97 9.23 15.35
C ILE A 728 31.76 10.53 15.49
N LYS A 729 33.08 10.43 15.55
CA LYS A 729 33.97 11.59 15.69
C LYS A 729 34.56 12.05 14.35
N THR A 730 34.87 11.11 13.48
CA THR A 730 35.50 11.41 12.18
C THR A 730 34.67 10.82 11.06
N VAL A 731 34.35 11.63 10.03
CA VAL A 731 33.59 11.17 8.87
C VAL A 731 34.38 11.47 7.61
N CYS A 732 34.69 10.42 6.81
CA CYS A 732 35.27 10.57 5.49
C CYS A 732 34.17 10.75 4.46
N ILE A 733 34.25 11.86 3.71
CA ILE A 733 33.32 12.19 2.61
C ILE A 733 34.07 12.39 1.30
N PRO A 734 33.44 12.25 0.13
CA PRO A 734 34.09 12.63 -1.13
C PRO A 734 34.43 14.12 -1.17
N ASN A 735 35.59 14.45 -1.76
CA ASN A 735 36.05 15.84 -1.88
C ASN A 735 35.04 16.74 -2.62
N ASP A 736 34.40 16.18 -3.66
CA ASP A 736 33.41 16.93 -4.47
C ASP A 736 32.16 17.30 -3.67
N ASN A 737 31.90 16.66 -2.52
CA ASN A 737 30.83 17.01 -1.60
C ASN A 737 31.25 18.04 -0.51
N GLU A 738 32.48 18.56 -0.53
CA GLU A 738 32.92 19.60 0.40
C GLU A 738 32.05 20.87 0.30
N LYS A 739 31.66 21.22 -0.92
CA LYS A 739 30.74 22.35 -1.19
C LYS A 739 29.37 22.18 -0.49
N ASP A 740 28.87 20.95 -0.38
CA ASP A 740 27.58 20.68 0.23
C ASP A 740 27.60 20.94 1.74
N LEU A 741 28.79 21.01 2.37
CA LEU A 741 28.96 21.34 3.79
C LEU A 741 28.56 22.77 4.12
N GLU A 742 28.68 23.68 3.17
CA GLU A 742 28.31 25.08 3.37
C GLU A 742 26.81 25.24 3.62
N GLU A 743 26.00 24.35 3.04
CA GLU A 743 24.55 24.32 3.18
C GLU A 743 24.09 23.54 4.43
N ILE A 744 25.02 22.85 5.11
CA ILE A 744 24.68 22.03 6.28
C ILE A 744 24.85 22.85 7.56
N SER A 745 23.79 22.85 8.37
CA SER A 745 23.77 23.55 9.65
C SER A 745 24.94 23.14 10.54
N LYS A 746 25.60 24.12 11.18
CA LYS A 746 26.68 23.89 12.16
C LYS A 746 26.27 22.98 13.30
N GLU A 747 24.98 22.97 13.66
CA GLU A 747 24.45 22.03 14.64
C GLU A 747 24.72 20.57 14.27
N ILE A 748 24.75 20.22 12.98
CA ILE A 748 25.03 18.87 12.51
C ILE A 748 26.52 18.58 12.50
N THR A 749 27.34 19.52 12.09
CA THR A 749 28.78 19.33 11.91
C THR A 749 29.57 19.49 13.19
N ASP A 750 29.08 20.27 14.15
CA ASP A 750 29.77 20.52 15.43
C ASP A 750 30.06 19.22 16.19
N GLY A 751 31.31 19.08 16.59
CA GLY A 751 31.81 17.90 17.35
C GLY A 751 32.17 16.69 16.49
N MET A 752 32.10 16.82 15.15
CA MET A 752 32.61 15.85 14.19
C MET A 752 33.73 16.46 13.33
N GLU A 753 34.77 15.73 13.09
CA GLU A 753 35.79 16.02 12.11
C GLU A 753 35.38 15.45 10.79
N ILE A 754 35.03 16.32 9.84
CA ILE A 754 34.63 15.91 8.47
C ILE A 754 35.85 16.04 7.59
N VAL A 755 36.27 14.95 6.97
CA VAL A 755 37.48 14.89 6.17
C VAL A 755 37.13 14.62 4.71
N PRO A 756 37.26 15.61 3.83
CA PRO A 756 37.13 15.42 2.38
C PRO A 756 38.28 14.53 1.85
N VAL A 757 37.94 13.55 1.01
CA VAL A 757 38.91 12.60 0.44
C VAL A 757 38.68 12.45 -1.07
N GLU A 758 39.77 12.50 -1.86
CA GLU A 758 39.76 12.28 -3.28
C GLU A 758 40.12 10.83 -3.66
N LYS A 759 40.94 10.19 -2.80
CA LYS A 759 41.47 8.85 -3.05
C LYS A 759 41.32 7.98 -1.81
N PHE A 760 41.16 6.69 -2.04
CA PHE A 760 41.05 5.69 -0.98
C PHE A 760 42.32 5.66 -0.06
N SER A 761 43.51 5.95 -0.58
CA SER A 761 44.71 6.03 0.25
C SER A 761 44.65 7.09 1.37
N GLN A 762 43.81 8.09 1.23
CA GLN A 762 43.54 9.08 2.30
C GLN A 762 42.61 8.48 3.36
N VAL A 763 41.56 7.75 2.92
CA VAL A 763 40.65 7.02 3.81
C VAL A 763 41.41 6.04 4.67
N GLU A 764 42.34 5.29 4.10
CA GLU A 764 43.19 4.33 4.82
C GLU A 764 43.95 4.98 5.95
N LYS A 765 44.60 6.11 5.71
CA LYS A 765 45.38 6.81 6.75
C LYS A 765 44.53 7.29 7.92
N ILE A 766 43.26 7.51 7.72
CA ILE A 766 42.30 8.02 8.70
C ILE A 766 41.64 6.86 9.46
N ALA A 767 41.22 5.83 8.72
CA ALA A 767 40.37 4.78 9.24
C ALA A 767 41.11 3.70 10.04
N PHE A 768 42.34 3.36 9.65
CA PHE A 768 43.07 2.30 10.34
C PHE A 768 43.74 2.80 11.61
N VAL A 769 43.83 1.91 12.61
CA VAL A 769 44.60 2.16 13.84
C VAL A 769 46.09 2.20 13.45
N LYS A 770 46.80 3.20 13.96
CA LYS A 770 48.26 3.37 13.70
C LYS A 770 49.08 2.32 14.44
#